data_65743dba271e7bf5529ae70c665a7dfb
#
_entry.id   65743dba271e7bf5529ae70c665a7dfb
#
_cell.length_a   1.000
_cell.length_b   1.000
_cell.length_c   1.000
_cell.angle_alpha   90.00
_cell.angle_beta   90.00
_cell.angle_gamma   90.00
#
_symmetry.space_group_name_H-M   'P 1'
#
loop_
_entity.id
_entity.type
_entity.pdbx_description
1 polymer ?
#
loop_
_entity_poly.entity_id
_entity_poly.type
_entity_poly.pdbx_seq_one_letter_code
_entity_poly.pdbx_strand_id
1 'polypeptide(L)'
;EELTPPKRWSFLVGKNERGHTIQSRMLPLLTSEAKKLTLDELQRAFDVEIVTKEFFEKYRNLFIRTKIELDKIVENDKKVKEEFEKKKIHTADFAKKLLGQITFLYFLQKKGWFGVEKGQSWGTGPKNFMRQLCEKRFGDYRNFYNDILEPLFYEALTTDRSVYDHYYSRFDCKIPFLNGGLFDPMNEYDWVNIEILLPNELFSNENRTKEGDTGNGILDVFDRYNFTVSEEEPLEKEVALDPELLGKIYEKLNAIRDDNFDEYLKALKTGEESKFNKEYGVYYTPREIVHFMCQQTLMEYLETELSLLFPNQQNLRQEIEDFVIKAEAFQEWERTSVKKRQAIDNGLQRETKYESQLPEFIRQNADTIDKILANVKICDPAVGSGAFPIGMMHEIVKLRTLLSIYIGNGITQYDLKRHTIENSLYGVDIDAGAVEVCKLRFWLSLIVDEDDFYNIKPLPNLDYKILCGNSLLAIENNLFNFDLINRLETLKHQYFSETNPEKKQERKAEIDNLIKEITNGHTEFDFKIYFSEAFHEKGGFDIVIANPPYIQLQKALDSTNKYADLYKNLGYEVFDRMGDIYCLFYERGMNILKDKGHLTFITSNKWMRAGYGEKLRKFFSQYNPKVLIDLGPDVFENATVDTCIVIIQRATNEKRTRAVTITGNNKDHLNIAQELKENGVVLTNLTKNEWSIVSDAEQRLKEKIERIGKPLKDWDVRIYRGVLTGLNEAFIIDSAKREEILRNCKDEEERKKTEEIIKPILRGRDIKRYYYEWAGLWVIFIPWHFPLHNDISIQGASHKAEEEFKKQYQSIYGYLLQFKNELSKRNKEETNIRYEWYALQRCAATYYPEFEKEKVAWQRITQEPTF
;
A
#
# COMPACT_ATOMS: atom_id res chain seq x y z
N GLU A 1 33.72 -1.01 -16.31
CA GLU A 1 32.48 -1.77 -16.41
C GLU A 1 32.21 -2.41 -15.03
N GLU A 2 31.38 -1.84 -14.18
CA GLU A 2 30.89 -2.50 -12.98
C GLU A 2 29.90 -3.58 -13.44
N LEU A 3 30.27 -4.82 -13.28
CA LEU A 3 29.38 -5.94 -13.50
C LEU A 3 28.26 -5.88 -12.46
N THR A 4 27.01 -5.79 -12.92
CA THR A 4 25.86 -6.00 -12.03
C THR A 4 25.93 -7.39 -11.42
N PRO A 5 25.64 -7.55 -10.10
CA PRO A 5 25.67 -8.85 -9.48
C PRO A 5 24.74 -9.83 -10.23
N PRO A 6 25.14 -11.11 -10.42
CA PRO A 6 24.32 -12.08 -11.11
C PRO A 6 23.03 -12.34 -10.33
N LYS A 7 21.88 -12.22 -11.02
CA LYS A 7 20.60 -12.66 -10.47
C LYS A 7 20.45 -14.16 -10.66
N ARG A 8 19.99 -14.87 -9.62
CA ARG A 8 19.73 -16.29 -9.64
C ARG A 8 18.23 -16.56 -9.42
N TRP A 9 17.64 -17.34 -10.33
CA TRP A 9 16.29 -17.87 -10.15
C TRP A 9 16.35 -19.39 -10.10
N SER A 10 15.57 -19.99 -9.24
CA SER A 10 15.55 -21.44 -9.06
C SER A 10 14.14 -22.00 -8.93
N PHE A 11 13.96 -23.23 -9.39
CA PHE A 11 12.81 -24.07 -9.05
C PHE A 11 13.30 -25.19 -8.15
N LEU A 12 12.66 -25.41 -7.01
CA LEU A 12 12.89 -26.58 -6.20
C LEU A 12 12.15 -27.78 -6.81
N VAL A 13 12.87 -28.85 -7.03
CA VAL A 13 12.36 -30.10 -7.59
C VAL A 13 12.77 -31.28 -6.71
N GLY A 14 11.81 -32.04 -6.22
CA GLY A 14 12.08 -33.18 -5.35
C GLY A 14 10.83 -33.97 -5.00
N LYS A 15 11.02 -35.07 -4.29
CA LYS A 15 9.91 -35.94 -3.87
C LYS A 15 8.86 -35.23 -3.01
N ASN A 16 9.30 -34.23 -2.27
CA ASN A 16 8.45 -33.46 -1.33
C ASN A 16 8.02 -32.10 -1.86
N GLU A 17 8.40 -31.75 -3.12
CA GLU A 17 8.09 -30.47 -3.72
C GLU A 17 6.96 -30.60 -4.74
N ARG A 18 6.18 -29.51 -4.89
CA ARG A 18 5.04 -29.50 -5.82
C ARG A 18 5.51 -29.17 -7.24
N GLY A 19 5.24 -30.07 -8.16
CA GLY A 19 5.67 -29.94 -9.56
C GLY A 19 4.77 -29.07 -10.44
N HIS A 20 3.63 -28.53 -9.93
CA HIS A 20 2.65 -27.83 -10.77
C HIS A 20 3.25 -26.63 -11.50
N THR A 21 3.97 -25.76 -10.81
CA THR A 21 4.56 -24.55 -11.42
C THR A 21 5.61 -24.89 -12.47
N ILE A 22 6.48 -25.87 -12.20
CA ILE A 22 7.48 -26.29 -13.17
C ILE A 22 6.85 -27.03 -14.36
N GLN A 23 5.82 -27.83 -14.12
CA GLN A 23 5.08 -28.54 -15.18
C GLN A 23 4.31 -27.59 -16.09
N SER A 24 3.69 -26.56 -15.53
CA SER A 24 2.92 -25.60 -16.32
C SER A 24 3.78 -24.59 -17.08
N ARG A 25 4.98 -24.26 -16.58
CA ARG A 25 5.78 -23.16 -17.13
C ARG A 25 7.08 -23.60 -17.80
N MET A 26 7.85 -24.49 -17.16
CA MET A 26 9.16 -24.86 -17.65
C MET A 26 9.10 -26.06 -18.59
N LEU A 27 8.29 -27.08 -18.26
CA LEU A 27 8.19 -28.29 -19.05
C LEU A 27 7.73 -28.04 -20.50
N PRO A 28 6.74 -27.17 -20.79
CA PRO A 28 6.35 -26.83 -22.15
C PRO A 28 7.48 -26.19 -22.96
N LEU A 29 8.35 -25.40 -22.32
CA LEU A 29 9.51 -24.78 -22.97
C LEU A 29 10.60 -25.80 -23.27
N LEU A 30 10.84 -26.75 -22.37
CA LEU A 30 11.86 -27.79 -22.53
C LEU A 30 11.45 -28.90 -23.51
N THR A 31 10.15 -29.15 -23.68
CA THR A 31 9.61 -30.19 -24.56
C THR A 31 9.27 -29.73 -25.98
N SER A 32 9.39 -28.43 -26.24
CA SER A 32 9.15 -27.85 -27.58
C SER A 32 10.34 -28.16 -28.51
N GLU A 33 10.24 -29.19 -29.32
CA GLU A 33 11.29 -29.61 -30.26
C GLU A 33 11.57 -28.62 -31.43
N ALA A 34 10.78 -27.60 -31.63
CA ALA A 34 10.79 -26.78 -32.83
C ALA A 34 11.27 -25.34 -32.65
N LYS A 35 11.50 -24.85 -31.47
CA LYS A 35 11.79 -23.43 -31.20
C LYS A 35 13.11 -23.23 -30.45
N LYS A 36 13.96 -22.32 -30.95
CA LYS A 36 15.05 -21.78 -30.12
C LYS A 36 14.42 -20.95 -29.00
N LEU A 37 14.62 -21.38 -27.75
CA LEU A 37 14.21 -20.63 -26.56
C LEU A 37 14.84 -19.24 -26.59
N THR A 38 14.02 -18.23 -26.42
CA THR A 38 14.49 -16.84 -26.21
C THR A 38 14.77 -16.59 -24.73
N LEU A 39 15.62 -15.60 -24.45
CA LEU A 39 15.87 -15.18 -23.06
C LEU A 39 14.59 -14.69 -22.38
N ASP A 40 13.72 -13.99 -23.10
CA ASP A 40 12.43 -13.49 -22.60
C ASP A 40 11.48 -14.64 -22.21
N GLU A 41 11.44 -15.72 -22.98
CA GLU A 41 10.60 -16.88 -22.66
C GLU A 41 11.11 -17.59 -21.39
N LEU A 42 12.41 -17.70 -21.23
CA LEU A 42 13.03 -18.22 -20.01
C LEU A 42 12.75 -17.29 -18.82
N GLN A 43 12.95 -15.99 -18.97
CA GLN A 43 12.69 -15.02 -17.90
C GLN A 43 11.24 -15.06 -17.43
N ARG A 44 10.28 -15.15 -18.36
CA ARG A 44 8.85 -15.31 -18.03
C ARG A 44 8.53 -16.61 -17.29
N ALA A 45 9.26 -17.70 -17.59
CA ALA A 45 9.06 -18.97 -16.88
C ALA A 45 9.46 -18.88 -15.41
N PHE A 46 10.47 -18.06 -15.10
CA PHE A 46 10.95 -17.80 -13.74
C PHE A 46 10.31 -16.57 -13.09
N ASP A 47 9.31 -15.97 -13.72
CA ASP A 47 8.64 -14.80 -13.18
C ASP A 47 7.70 -15.17 -12.02
N VAL A 48 8.13 -14.83 -10.81
CA VAL A 48 7.37 -15.06 -9.57
C VAL A 48 6.07 -14.24 -9.54
N GLU A 49 6.05 -13.06 -10.17
CA GLU A 49 4.83 -12.22 -10.19
C GLU A 49 3.67 -12.86 -10.91
N ILE A 50 3.95 -13.63 -11.97
CA ILE A 50 2.89 -14.34 -12.70
C ILE A 50 2.31 -15.47 -11.82
N VAL A 51 3.15 -16.20 -11.08
CA VAL A 51 2.69 -17.24 -10.12
C VAL A 51 1.85 -16.58 -9.01
N THR A 52 2.33 -15.44 -8.53
CA THR A 52 1.66 -14.63 -7.53
C THR A 52 0.28 -14.16 -8.00
N LYS A 53 0.16 -13.67 -9.22
CA LYS A 53 -1.13 -13.22 -9.80
C LYS A 53 -2.11 -14.38 -9.95
N GLU A 54 -1.64 -15.52 -10.47
CA GLU A 54 -2.46 -16.72 -10.62
C GLU A 54 -2.99 -17.23 -9.28
N PHE A 55 -2.10 -17.33 -8.29
CA PHE A 55 -2.50 -17.72 -6.93
C PHE A 55 -3.47 -16.72 -6.31
N PHE A 56 -3.24 -15.42 -6.48
CA PHE A 56 -4.15 -14.38 -5.99
C PHE A 56 -5.57 -14.54 -6.51
N GLU A 57 -5.75 -14.80 -7.80
CA GLU A 57 -7.10 -15.00 -8.38
C GLU A 57 -7.81 -16.21 -7.74
N LYS A 58 -7.08 -17.29 -7.54
CA LYS A 58 -7.61 -18.49 -6.87
C LYS A 58 -7.91 -18.22 -5.39
N TYR A 59 -7.02 -17.55 -4.67
CA TYR A 59 -7.19 -17.16 -3.28
C TYR A 59 -8.40 -16.23 -3.08
N ARG A 60 -8.56 -15.24 -3.94
CA ARG A 60 -9.73 -14.34 -3.96
C ARG A 60 -11.04 -15.13 -4.11
N ASN A 61 -11.09 -16.09 -5.01
CA ASN A 61 -12.26 -16.95 -5.18
C ASN A 61 -12.54 -17.80 -3.94
N LEU A 62 -11.52 -18.30 -3.27
CA LEU A 62 -11.65 -19.00 -1.99
C LEU A 62 -12.21 -18.07 -0.90
N PHE A 63 -11.71 -16.84 -0.81
CA PHE A 63 -12.22 -15.84 0.12
C PHE A 63 -13.72 -15.57 -0.10
N ILE A 64 -14.13 -15.32 -1.35
CA ILE A 64 -15.54 -15.08 -1.69
C ILE A 64 -16.41 -16.27 -1.28
N ARG A 65 -15.99 -17.49 -1.58
CA ARG A 65 -16.72 -18.70 -1.22
C ARG A 65 -16.81 -18.89 0.28
N THR A 66 -15.71 -18.69 1.01
CA THR A 66 -15.66 -18.81 2.47
C THR A 66 -16.62 -17.81 3.13
N LYS A 67 -16.60 -16.54 2.66
CA LYS A 67 -17.51 -15.52 3.17
C LYS A 67 -18.98 -15.87 2.92
N ILE A 68 -19.32 -16.31 1.72
CA ILE A 68 -20.70 -16.70 1.39
C ILE A 68 -21.19 -17.86 2.27
N GLU A 69 -20.33 -18.86 2.54
CA GLU A 69 -20.72 -19.96 3.44
C GLU A 69 -20.84 -19.49 4.89
N LEU A 70 -19.99 -18.58 5.36
CA LEU A 70 -20.14 -17.96 6.69
C LEU A 70 -21.42 -17.15 6.80
N ASP A 71 -21.77 -16.34 5.80
CA ASP A 71 -23.02 -15.58 5.77
C ASP A 71 -24.23 -16.51 5.91
N LYS A 72 -24.25 -17.64 5.18
CA LYS A 72 -25.32 -18.63 5.30
C LYS A 72 -25.41 -19.26 6.71
N ILE A 73 -24.27 -19.53 7.33
CA ILE A 73 -24.23 -20.06 8.70
C ILE A 73 -24.78 -19.03 9.68
N VAL A 74 -24.32 -17.79 9.61
CA VAL A 74 -24.79 -16.69 10.49
C VAL A 74 -26.29 -16.41 10.28
N GLU A 75 -26.80 -16.52 9.05
CA GLU A 75 -28.23 -16.34 8.76
C GLU A 75 -29.10 -17.49 9.33
N ASN A 76 -28.62 -18.74 9.27
CA ASN A 76 -29.38 -19.91 9.57
C ASN A 76 -29.18 -20.46 10.99
N ASP A 77 -28.07 -20.14 11.65
CA ASP A 77 -27.79 -20.56 13.03
C ASP A 77 -27.91 -19.39 14.01
N LYS A 78 -28.93 -19.48 14.87
CA LYS A 78 -29.23 -18.42 15.84
C LYS A 78 -28.11 -18.22 16.86
N LYS A 79 -27.43 -19.30 17.31
CA LYS A 79 -26.36 -19.20 18.30
C LYS A 79 -25.13 -18.51 17.71
N VAL A 80 -24.76 -18.91 16.51
CA VAL A 80 -23.63 -18.27 15.78
C VAL A 80 -23.95 -16.81 15.53
N LYS A 81 -25.15 -16.48 15.09
CA LYS A 81 -25.59 -15.10 14.86
C LYS A 81 -25.50 -14.25 16.13
N GLU A 82 -26.07 -14.71 17.23
CA GLU A 82 -26.07 -14.00 18.52
C GLU A 82 -24.63 -13.77 19.02
N GLU A 83 -23.73 -14.75 18.87
CA GLU A 83 -22.32 -14.61 19.27
C GLU A 83 -21.57 -13.63 18.37
N PHE A 84 -21.75 -13.69 17.03
CA PHE A 84 -21.11 -12.76 16.10
C PHE A 84 -21.57 -11.32 16.32
N GLU A 85 -22.87 -11.09 16.55
CA GLU A 85 -23.41 -9.77 16.88
C GLU A 85 -22.84 -9.25 18.22
N LYS A 86 -22.85 -10.08 19.27
CA LYS A 86 -22.33 -9.76 20.60
C LYS A 86 -20.84 -9.41 20.58
N LYS A 87 -20.06 -10.18 19.82
CA LYS A 87 -18.61 -10.03 19.70
C LYS A 87 -18.20 -9.08 18.57
N LYS A 88 -19.16 -8.51 17.82
CA LYS A 88 -18.92 -7.62 16.67
C LYS A 88 -17.99 -8.26 15.64
N ILE A 89 -18.25 -9.51 15.28
CA ILE A 89 -17.49 -10.26 14.29
C ILE A 89 -18.14 -10.06 12.92
N HIS A 90 -17.36 -9.62 11.95
CA HIS A 90 -17.74 -9.51 10.55
C HIS A 90 -17.31 -10.75 9.77
N THR A 91 -18.20 -11.31 8.94
CA THR A 91 -17.91 -12.53 8.18
C THR A 91 -16.78 -12.36 7.17
N ALA A 92 -16.62 -11.16 6.59
CA ALA A 92 -15.50 -10.84 5.72
C ALA A 92 -14.15 -10.94 6.46
N ASP A 93 -14.07 -10.39 7.67
CA ASP A 93 -12.83 -10.39 8.45
C ASP A 93 -12.53 -11.79 9.01
N PHE A 94 -13.58 -12.54 9.39
CA PHE A 94 -13.43 -13.95 9.79
C PHE A 94 -12.88 -14.81 8.65
N ALA A 95 -13.41 -14.66 7.43
CA ALA A 95 -12.92 -15.37 6.24
C ALA A 95 -11.45 -15.02 5.93
N LYS A 96 -11.06 -13.74 6.03
CA LYS A 96 -9.67 -13.31 5.86
C LYS A 96 -8.76 -13.96 6.90
N LYS A 97 -9.16 -13.91 8.19
CA LYS A 97 -8.38 -14.52 9.29
C LYS A 97 -8.20 -16.02 9.09
N LEU A 98 -9.28 -16.74 8.79
CA LEU A 98 -9.23 -18.18 8.54
C LEU A 98 -8.25 -18.55 7.42
N LEU A 99 -8.38 -17.89 6.26
CA LEU A 99 -7.47 -18.13 5.14
C LEU A 99 -6.03 -17.76 5.48
N GLY A 100 -5.82 -16.69 6.26
CA GLY A 100 -4.51 -16.28 6.76
C GLY A 100 -3.89 -17.32 7.69
N GLN A 101 -4.65 -17.87 8.63
CA GLN A 101 -4.21 -18.94 9.53
C GLN A 101 -3.80 -20.19 8.74
N ILE A 102 -4.61 -20.61 7.76
CA ILE A 102 -4.28 -21.76 6.91
C ILE A 102 -3.02 -21.46 6.09
N THR A 103 -2.90 -20.27 5.51
CA THR A 103 -1.72 -19.88 4.73
C THR A 103 -0.45 -19.93 5.57
N PHE A 104 -0.50 -19.41 6.79
CA PHE A 104 0.62 -19.47 7.74
C PHE A 104 1.04 -20.91 8.02
N LEU A 105 0.09 -21.82 8.22
CA LEU A 105 0.40 -23.24 8.44
C LEU A 105 1.03 -23.89 7.20
N TYR A 106 0.65 -23.47 5.99
CA TYR A 106 1.28 -23.92 4.76
C TYR A 106 2.75 -23.49 4.63
N PHE A 107 3.09 -22.29 5.09
CA PHE A 107 4.50 -21.90 5.22
C PHE A 107 5.20 -22.75 6.28
N LEU A 108 4.59 -22.92 7.44
CA LEU A 108 5.25 -23.53 8.59
C LEU A 108 5.44 -25.05 8.45
N GLN A 109 4.51 -25.75 7.81
CA GLN A 109 4.66 -27.21 7.59
C GLN A 109 5.91 -27.57 6.77
N LYS A 110 6.45 -26.61 5.96
CA LYS A 110 7.72 -26.79 5.25
C LYS A 110 8.93 -27.01 6.18
N LYS A 111 8.88 -26.48 7.41
CA LYS A 111 9.89 -26.72 8.46
C LYS A 111 9.79 -28.15 9.04
N GLY A 112 8.72 -28.91 8.79
CA GLY A 112 8.52 -30.24 9.36
C GLY A 112 8.26 -30.21 10.88
N TRP A 113 7.64 -29.15 11.38
CA TRP A 113 7.35 -28.99 12.82
C TRP A 113 5.99 -29.55 13.23
N PHE A 114 5.13 -29.90 12.29
CA PHE A 114 3.83 -30.46 12.55
C PHE A 114 3.79 -31.97 12.35
N GLY A 115 2.99 -32.66 13.15
CA GLY A 115 2.80 -34.09 13.00
C GLY A 115 4.06 -34.93 13.30
N VAL A 116 4.96 -34.39 14.14
CA VAL A 116 6.17 -35.09 14.55
C VAL A 116 5.79 -36.20 15.53
N GLU A 117 6.32 -37.43 15.32
CA GLU A 117 6.06 -38.55 16.21
C GLU A 117 6.67 -38.30 17.60
N LYS A 118 6.05 -38.90 18.62
CA LYS A 118 6.51 -38.78 20.00
C LYS A 118 7.97 -39.29 20.11
N GLY A 119 8.83 -38.48 20.71
CA GLY A 119 10.25 -38.79 20.89
C GLY A 119 11.13 -38.53 19.68
N GLN A 120 10.58 -38.06 18.56
CA GLN A 120 11.37 -37.60 17.40
C GLN A 120 11.71 -36.12 17.50
N SER A 121 12.78 -35.72 16.80
CA SER A 121 13.20 -34.30 16.72
C SER A 121 12.30 -33.49 15.81
N TRP A 122 12.19 -32.18 16.08
CA TRP A 122 11.55 -31.24 15.16
C TRP A 122 12.20 -31.30 13.77
N GLY A 123 11.44 -30.98 12.73
CA GLY A 123 11.91 -31.08 11.35
C GLY A 123 11.64 -32.41 10.67
N THR A 124 11.27 -33.46 11.42
CA THR A 124 10.96 -34.82 10.88
C THR A 124 9.48 -34.99 10.50
N GLY A 125 8.63 -34.05 10.84
CA GLY A 125 7.20 -34.08 10.52
C GLY A 125 6.90 -33.96 9.03
N PRO A 126 5.68 -34.40 8.63
CA PRO A 126 5.27 -34.37 7.22
C PRO A 126 5.15 -32.95 6.69
N LYS A 127 5.76 -32.67 5.54
CA LYS A 127 5.67 -31.35 4.88
C LYS A 127 4.31 -31.08 4.19
N ASN A 128 3.36 -31.98 4.33
CA ASN A 128 1.97 -31.88 3.87
C ASN A 128 0.97 -32.18 4.99
N PHE A 129 1.30 -31.78 6.22
CA PHE A 129 0.52 -32.05 7.42
C PHE A 129 -0.94 -31.66 7.28
N MET A 130 -1.24 -30.46 6.73
CA MET A 130 -2.62 -29.98 6.53
C MET A 130 -3.43 -30.95 5.66
N ARG A 131 -2.85 -31.49 4.60
CA ARG A 131 -3.48 -32.50 3.75
C ARG A 131 -3.73 -33.81 4.52
N GLN A 132 -2.77 -34.25 5.31
CA GLN A 132 -2.90 -35.47 6.12
C GLN A 132 -3.97 -35.34 7.22
N LEU A 133 -4.16 -34.14 7.80
CA LEU A 133 -5.28 -33.88 8.71
C LEU A 133 -6.62 -34.05 7.98
N CYS A 134 -6.75 -33.47 6.78
CA CYS A 134 -7.96 -33.58 5.98
C CYS A 134 -8.24 -35.03 5.54
N GLU A 135 -7.20 -35.83 5.28
CA GLU A 135 -7.29 -37.25 4.96
C GLU A 135 -7.52 -38.14 6.19
N LYS A 136 -7.81 -37.57 7.36
CA LYS A 136 -8.07 -38.27 8.63
C LYS A 136 -6.93 -39.12 9.14
N ARG A 137 -5.67 -38.81 8.79
CA ARG A 137 -4.51 -39.61 9.27
C ARG A 137 -4.17 -39.37 10.74
N PHE A 138 -4.60 -38.22 11.27
CA PHE A 138 -4.37 -37.83 12.66
C PHE A 138 -5.66 -37.78 13.51
N GLY A 139 -6.65 -38.50 13.13
CA GLY A 139 -7.92 -38.61 13.81
C GLY A 139 -9.12 -38.46 12.88
N ASP A 140 -10.26 -39.05 13.27
CA ASP A 140 -11.50 -38.92 12.52
C ASP A 140 -12.26 -37.66 12.92
N TYR A 141 -13.05 -37.12 12.01
CA TYR A 141 -13.84 -35.92 12.24
C TYR A 141 -15.16 -35.96 11.44
N ARG A 142 -16.17 -35.22 11.92
CA ARG A 142 -17.41 -34.98 11.21
C ARG A 142 -17.36 -33.66 10.44
N ASN A 143 -16.82 -32.62 11.06
CA ASN A 143 -16.59 -31.31 10.44
C ASN A 143 -15.11 -30.90 10.55
N PHE A 144 -14.48 -30.63 9.42
CA PHE A 144 -13.03 -30.35 9.39
C PHE A 144 -12.67 -29.05 10.10
N TYR A 145 -13.51 -28.00 9.97
CA TYR A 145 -13.24 -26.76 10.65
C TYR A 145 -13.41 -26.90 12.17
N ASN A 146 -14.60 -27.29 12.59
CA ASN A 146 -14.97 -27.35 14.01
C ASN A 146 -14.17 -28.40 14.79
N ASP A 147 -13.97 -29.61 14.21
CA ASP A 147 -13.37 -30.73 14.95
C ASP A 147 -11.85 -30.78 14.85
N ILE A 148 -11.26 -30.15 13.82
CA ILE A 148 -9.80 -30.22 13.55
C ILE A 148 -9.15 -28.84 13.58
N LEU A 149 -9.64 -27.86 12.79
CA LEU A 149 -8.94 -26.59 12.66
C LEU A 149 -9.07 -25.70 13.90
N GLU A 150 -10.26 -25.59 14.51
CA GLU A 150 -10.43 -24.81 15.75
C GLU A 150 -9.57 -25.35 16.88
N PRO A 151 -9.58 -26.66 17.19
CA PRO A 151 -8.67 -27.23 18.19
C PRO A 151 -7.18 -27.08 17.83
N LEU A 152 -6.81 -27.18 16.55
CA LEU A 152 -5.44 -26.93 16.11
C LEU A 152 -5.05 -25.48 16.41
N PHE A 153 -5.89 -24.51 16.02
CA PHE A 153 -5.60 -23.10 16.20
C PHE A 153 -5.64 -22.68 17.67
N TYR A 154 -6.76 -22.93 18.31
CA TYR A 154 -7.10 -22.31 19.61
C TYR A 154 -6.68 -23.13 20.85
N GLU A 155 -6.24 -24.36 20.64
CA GLU A 155 -5.73 -25.20 21.73
C GLU A 155 -4.30 -25.70 21.45
N ALA A 156 -4.08 -26.40 20.31
CA ALA A 156 -2.83 -27.06 20.06
C ALA A 156 -1.65 -26.09 19.87
N LEU A 157 -1.85 -24.95 19.20
CA LEU A 157 -0.80 -23.95 18.92
C LEU A 157 -0.65 -22.90 20.02
N THR A 158 -1.65 -22.74 20.89
CA THR A 158 -1.70 -21.68 21.93
C THR A 158 -1.41 -22.19 23.34
N THR A 159 -1.41 -23.51 23.56
CA THR A 159 -1.16 -24.10 24.88
C THR A 159 0.27 -24.64 24.96
N ASP A 160 1.03 -24.20 25.95
CA ASP A 160 2.35 -24.73 26.23
C ASP A 160 2.27 -26.17 26.80
N ARG A 161 2.79 -27.11 26.04
CA ARG A 161 2.89 -28.53 26.40
C ARG A 161 4.34 -29.02 26.45
N SER A 162 5.28 -28.10 26.68
CA SER A 162 6.73 -28.42 26.75
C SER A 162 7.03 -29.53 27.78
N VAL A 163 6.32 -29.54 28.91
CA VAL A 163 6.43 -30.59 29.95
C VAL A 163 6.09 -32.00 29.44
N TYR A 164 5.28 -32.10 28.41
CA TYR A 164 4.85 -33.36 27.76
C TYR A 164 5.50 -33.54 26.37
N ASP A 165 6.67 -32.97 26.13
CA ASP A 165 7.35 -33.01 24.84
C ASP A 165 6.48 -32.48 23.68
N HIS A 166 5.67 -31.44 23.96
CA HIS A 166 4.73 -30.83 23.01
C HIS A 166 3.71 -31.80 22.40
N TYR A 167 3.52 -32.97 23.00
CA TYR A 167 2.58 -33.97 22.53
C TYR A 167 1.13 -33.51 22.67
N TYR A 168 0.37 -33.62 21.59
CA TYR A 168 -1.05 -33.29 21.52
C TYR A 168 -1.88 -34.57 21.29
N SER A 169 -2.56 -35.00 22.32
CA SER A 169 -3.26 -36.28 22.35
C SER A 169 -4.36 -36.45 21.32
N ARG A 170 -5.00 -35.34 20.92
CA ARG A 170 -6.10 -35.36 19.93
C ARG A 170 -5.59 -35.77 18.53
N PHE A 171 -4.36 -35.43 18.17
CA PHE A 171 -3.75 -35.78 16.90
C PHE A 171 -2.66 -36.84 17.02
N ASP A 172 -2.44 -37.39 18.20
CA ASP A 172 -1.41 -38.40 18.49
C ASP A 172 0.00 -38.03 17.96
N CYS A 173 0.35 -36.75 18.01
CA CYS A 173 1.63 -36.25 17.50
C CYS A 173 2.09 -35.03 18.29
N LYS A 174 3.33 -34.57 18.02
CA LYS A 174 3.85 -33.31 18.55
C LYS A 174 3.35 -32.15 17.68
N ILE A 175 2.87 -31.07 18.34
CA ILE A 175 2.51 -29.78 17.74
C ILE A 175 3.26 -28.69 18.52
N PRO A 176 3.98 -27.76 17.84
CA PRO A 176 4.73 -26.72 18.52
C PRO A 176 3.80 -25.72 19.21
N PHE A 177 4.29 -25.17 20.32
CA PHE A 177 3.66 -24.02 20.95
C PHE A 177 4.17 -22.74 20.31
N LEU A 178 3.31 -21.98 19.65
CA LEU A 178 3.69 -20.77 18.90
C LEU A 178 3.40 -19.48 19.66
N ASN A 179 2.43 -19.45 20.54
CA ASN A 179 2.03 -18.28 21.35
C ASN A 179 1.93 -16.99 20.53
N GLY A 180 1.00 -16.88 19.63
CA GLY A 180 0.82 -15.64 18.88
C GLY A 180 -0.66 -15.28 18.75
N GLY A 181 -1.02 -14.01 18.75
CA GLY A 181 -2.39 -13.52 18.59
C GLY A 181 -3.07 -13.97 17.29
N LEU A 182 -2.32 -14.47 16.32
CA LEU A 182 -2.87 -15.05 15.10
C LEU A 182 -3.82 -16.21 15.39
N PHE A 183 -3.49 -17.05 16.39
CA PHE A 183 -4.25 -18.23 16.79
C PHE A 183 -5.19 -17.98 17.96
N ASP A 184 -5.41 -16.74 18.37
CA ASP A 184 -6.45 -16.41 19.31
C ASP A 184 -7.83 -16.33 18.57
N PRO A 185 -8.95 -16.77 19.18
CA PRO A 185 -10.28 -16.63 18.60
C PRO A 185 -10.60 -15.15 18.32
N MET A 186 -11.20 -14.85 17.18
CA MET A 186 -11.54 -13.46 16.81
C MET A 186 -12.47 -12.84 17.86
N ASN A 187 -12.04 -11.72 18.44
CA ASN A 187 -12.76 -11.01 19.49
C ASN A 187 -13.17 -11.93 20.66
N GLU A 188 -12.39 -12.99 20.91
CA GLU A 188 -12.60 -13.97 21.98
C GLU A 188 -14.00 -14.63 21.91
N TYR A 189 -14.46 -15.04 20.71
CA TYR A 189 -15.69 -15.80 20.60
C TYR A 189 -15.56 -17.18 21.27
N ASP A 190 -16.66 -17.70 21.78
CA ASP A 190 -16.70 -18.96 22.50
C ASP A 190 -16.68 -20.17 21.56
N TRP A 191 -15.48 -20.44 20.97
CA TRP A 191 -15.27 -21.54 20.03
C TRP A 191 -15.53 -22.95 20.62
N VAL A 192 -15.60 -23.08 21.94
CA VAL A 192 -15.86 -24.37 22.61
C VAL A 192 -17.34 -24.71 22.57
N ASN A 193 -18.22 -23.70 22.71
CA ASN A 193 -19.68 -23.90 22.81
C ASN A 193 -20.43 -23.44 21.54
N ILE A 194 -19.78 -22.75 20.63
CA ILE A 194 -20.37 -22.27 19.37
C ILE A 194 -19.77 -23.07 18.21
N GLU A 195 -20.59 -23.92 17.61
CA GLU A 195 -20.19 -24.77 16.49
C GLU A 195 -20.30 -23.99 15.15
N ILE A 196 -19.20 -23.69 14.52
CA ILE A 196 -19.17 -23.08 13.16
C ILE A 196 -18.95 -24.21 12.13
N LEU A 197 -20.05 -24.73 11.58
CA LEU A 197 -20.03 -25.92 10.72
C LEU A 197 -19.80 -25.56 9.24
N LEU A 198 -18.58 -25.05 8.90
CA LEU A 198 -18.20 -24.82 7.50
C LEU A 198 -18.20 -26.15 6.72
N PRO A 199 -18.75 -26.20 5.50
CA PRO A 199 -18.79 -27.41 4.69
C PRO A 199 -17.40 -28.01 4.44
N ASN A 200 -17.21 -29.31 4.60
CA ASN A 200 -15.93 -29.98 4.33
C ASN A 200 -15.47 -29.78 2.88
N GLU A 201 -16.40 -29.69 1.94
CA GLU A 201 -16.15 -29.42 0.52
C GLU A 201 -15.52 -28.05 0.26
N LEU A 202 -15.62 -27.12 1.20
CA LEU A 202 -14.91 -25.83 1.14
C LEU A 202 -13.41 -26.03 1.26
N PHE A 203 -12.99 -27.03 2.04
CA PHE A 203 -11.57 -27.32 2.28
C PHE A 203 -10.99 -28.27 1.23
N SER A 204 -11.70 -29.34 0.86
CA SER A 204 -11.26 -30.27 -0.17
C SER A 204 -12.45 -30.95 -0.82
N ASN A 205 -12.39 -31.13 -2.17
CA ASN A 205 -13.42 -31.77 -2.94
C ASN A 205 -12.88 -32.38 -4.24
N GLU A 206 -13.73 -33.12 -4.97
CA GLU A 206 -13.36 -33.77 -6.25
C GLU A 206 -13.86 -32.96 -7.48
N ASN A 207 -14.28 -31.71 -7.31
CA ASN A 207 -14.78 -30.90 -8.41
C ASN A 207 -13.66 -30.65 -9.45
N ARG A 208 -13.98 -30.79 -10.74
CA ARG A 208 -13.05 -30.43 -11.83
C ARG A 208 -13.04 -28.93 -12.07
N THR A 209 -11.89 -28.33 -12.11
CA THR A 209 -11.71 -26.93 -12.47
C THR A 209 -11.77 -26.74 -13.99
N LYS A 210 -11.89 -25.50 -14.46
CA LYS A 210 -11.89 -25.17 -15.89
C LYS A 210 -10.53 -25.49 -16.54
N GLU A 211 -9.47 -25.43 -15.74
CA GLU A 211 -8.10 -25.78 -16.16
C GLU A 211 -7.85 -27.29 -16.21
N GLY A 212 -8.83 -28.11 -15.79
CA GLY A 212 -8.74 -29.57 -15.81
C GLY A 212 -8.21 -30.22 -14.52
N ASP A 213 -7.87 -29.42 -13.51
CA ASP A 213 -7.43 -29.90 -12.21
C ASP A 213 -8.59 -30.54 -11.43
N THR A 214 -8.30 -31.48 -10.53
CA THR A 214 -9.25 -32.04 -9.59
C THR A 214 -9.15 -31.35 -8.24
N GLY A 215 -10.33 -30.95 -7.70
CA GLY A 215 -10.44 -30.23 -6.43
C GLY A 215 -10.32 -28.70 -6.61
N ASN A 216 -11.20 -27.97 -5.93
CA ASN A 216 -11.17 -26.51 -5.88
C ASN A 216 -11.42 -25.96 -4.47
N GLY A 217 -11.26 -26.82 -3.45
CA GLY A 217 -11.26 -26.42 -2.05
C GLY A 217 -9.98 -25.67 -1.67
N ILE A 218 -9.97 -25.14 -0.44
CA ILE A 218 -8.84 -24.36 0.08
C ILE A 218 -7.55 -25.17 0.01
N LEU A 219 -7.53 -26.38 0.57
CA LEU A 219 -6.33 -27.24 0.57
C LEU A 219 -5.97 -27.72 -0.84
N ASP A 220 -6.99 -27.97 -1.70
CA ASP A 220 -6.75 -28.40 -3.08
C ASP A 220 -6.01 -27.34 -3.89
N VAL A 221 -6.35 -26.08 -3.70
CA VAL A 221 -5.68 -24.95 -4.35
C VAL A 221 -4.28 -24.77 -3.78
N PHE A 222 -4.14 -24.73 -2.45
CA PHE A 222 -2.87 -24.49 -1.79
C PHE A 222 -1.84 -25.60 -2.07
N ASP A 223 -2.28 -26.84 -2.17
CA ASP A 223 -1.42 -27.98 -2.46
C ASP A 223 -0.77 -27.96 -3.83
N ARG A 224 -1.21 -27.12 -4.76
CA ARG A 224 -0.64 -26.98 -6.09
C ARG A 224 0.60 -26.10 -6.13
N TYR A 225 0.79 -25.26 -5.11
CA TYR A 225 1.87 -24.28 -5.06
C TYR A 225 2.95 -24.67 -4.08
N ASN A 226 4.17 -24.32 -4.38
CA ASN A 226 5.26 -24.34 -3.42
C ASN A 226 5.20 -23.06 -2.58
N PHE A 227 5.41 -23.22 -1.28
CA PHE A 227 5.54 -22.13 -0.32
C PHE A 227 6.99 -22.11 0.15
N THR A 228 7.61 -20.94 0.17
CA THR A 228 8.91 -20.73 0.78
C THR A 228 8.78 -19.89 2.02
N VAL A 229 9.48 -20.22 3.08
CA VAL A 229 9.50 -19.43 4.31
C VAL A 229 10.48 -18.26 4.21
N SER A 230 11.37 -18.27 3.20
CA SER A 230 12.35 -17.21 2.96
C SER A 230 11.73 -16.05 2.19
N GLU A 231 11.76 -14.84 2.75
CA GLU A 231 11.66 -13.61 1.96
C GLU A 231 13.07 -13.34 1.42
N GLU A 232 13.35 -13.88 0.24
CA GLU A 232 14.69 -13.84 -0.35
C GLU A 232 15.11 -12.42 -0.75
N GLU A 233 16.42 -12.22 -0.72
CA GLU A 233 17.09 -11.01 -1.19
C GLU A 233 16.87 -10.78 -2.69
N PRO A 234 16.95 -9.52 -3.20
CA PRO A 234 16.63 -9.20 -4.60
C PRO A 234 17.41 -9.98 -5.67
N LEU A 235 18.53 -10.60 -5.29
CA LEU A 235 19.44 -11.29 -6.20
C LEU A 235 19.19 -12.79 -6.32
N GLU A 236 18.51 -13.43 -5.34
CA GLU A 236 18.15 -14.85 -5.38
C GLU A 236 16.64 -14.99 -5.18
N LYS A 237 15.95 -15.56 -6.16
CA LYS A 237 14.51 -15.80 -6.07
C LYS A 237 14.22 -17.27 -6.36
N GLU A 238 13.56 -17.93 -5.40
CA GLU A 238 12.89 -19.20 -5.62
C GLU A 238 11.54 -18.94 -6.29
N VAL A 239 11.16 -19.73 -7.29
CA VAL A 239 9.83 -19.65 -7.90
C VAL A 239 8.83 -20.37 -7.01
N ALA A 240 8.47 -19.74 -5.92
CA ALA A 240 7.54 -20.19 -4.90
C ALA A 240 6.75 -19.01 -4.36
N LEU A 241 5.72 -19.27 -3.58
CA LEU A 241 4.97 -18.24 -2.86
C LEU A 241 5.75 -17.86 -1.60
N ASP A 242 6.13 -16.61 -1.47
CA ASP A 242 6.84 -16.07 -0.32
C ASP A 242 5.90 -15.29 0.64
N PRO A 243 6.32 -14.96 1.86
CA PRO A 243 5.49 -14.21 2.81
C PRO A 243 5.08 -12.81 2.33
N GLU A 244 5.82 -12.16 1.43
CA GLU A 244 5.45 -10.87 0.84
C GLU A 244 4.15 -10.96 0.04
N LEU A 245 3.92 -12.12 -0.59
CA LEU A 245 2.68 -12.40 -1.31
C LEU A 245 1.46 -12.23 -0.41
N LEU A 246 1.55 -12.61 0.87
CA LEU A 246 0.47 -12.37 1.83
C LEU A 246 0.15 -10.89 1.92
N GLY A 247 1.15 -10.03 1.99
CA GLY A 247 0.95 -8.59 1.97
C GLY A 247 0.17 -8.13 0.74
N LYS A 248 0.60 -8.55 -0.46
CA LYS A 248 -0.06 -8.22 -1.74
C LYS A 248 -1.51 -8.71 -1.81
N ILE A 249 -1.76 -9.94 -1.35
CA ILE A 249 -3.11 -10.53 -1.33
C ILE A 249 -4.01 -9.75 -0.36
N TYR A 250 -3.53 -9.53 0.85
CA TYR A 250 -4.34 -8.91 1.89
C TYR A 250 -4.66 -7.45 1.58
N GLU A 251 -3.71 -6.67 1.07
CA GLU A 251 -4.01 -5.29 0.69
C GLU A 251 -5.12 -5.21 -0.35
N LYS A 252 -5.11 -6.11 -1.36
CA LYS A 252 -6.19 -6.19 -2.35
C LYS A 252 -7.53 -6.64 -1.74
N LEU A 253 -7.52 -7.49 -0.71
CA LEU A 253 -8.74 -7.97 -0.04
C LEU A 253 -9.23 -7.04 1.08
N ASN A 254 -8.37 -6.21 1.66
CA ASN A 254 -8.74 -5.30 2.76
C ASN A 254 -9.79 -4.27 2.36
N ALA A 255 -9.83 -3.88 1.09
CA ALA A 255 -10.89 -3.02 0.57
C ALA A 255 -12.29 -3.66 0.67
N ILE A 256 -12.37 -4.99 0.83
CA ILE A 256 -13.63 -5.75 0.81
C ILE A 256 -14.13 -5.91 2.25
N ARG A 257 -15.32 -5.35 2.51
CA ARG A 257 -16.02 -5.39 3.80
C ARG A 257 -17.42 -5.97 3.60
N ASP A 258 -18.13 -6.26 4.68
CA ASP A 258 -19.50 -6.76 4.59
C ASP A 258 -20.44 -5.74 3.93
N ASP A 259 -20.26 -4.45 4.19
CA ASP A 259 -21.10 -3.35 3.68
C ASP A 259 -20.91 -3.07 2.18
N ASN A 260 -19.74 -3.41 1.59
CA ASN A 260 -19.43 -3.17 0.18
C ASN A 260 -19.26 -4.47 -0.65
N PHE A 261 -19.51 -5.63 -0.07
CA PHE A 261 -19.26 -6.93 -0.71
C PHE A 261 -20.03 -7.11 -2.02
N ASP A 262 -21.31 -6.72 -2.07
CA ASP A 262 -22.14 -6.81 -3.27
C ASP A 262 -21.64 -5.88 -4.38
N GLU A 263 -21.18 -4.70 -4.02
CA GLU A 263 -20.56 -3.76 -4.95
C GLU A 263 -19.28 -4.34 -5.54
N TYR A 264 -18.44 -4.95 -4.68
CA TYR A 264 -17.24 -5.65 -5.12
C TYR A 264 -17.55 -6.79 -6.10
N LEU A 265 -18.54 -7.65 -5.79
CA LEU A 265 -18.94 -8.74 -6.68
C LEU A 265 -19.44 -8.22 -8.03
N LYS A 266 -20.12 -7.08 -8.05
CA LYS A 266 -20.53 -6.41 -9.29
C LYS A 266 -19.33 -5.88 -10.07
N ALA A 267 -18.41 -5.19 -9.41
CA ALA A 267 -17.18 -4.67 -10.03
C ALA A 267 -16.34 -5.80 -10.62
N LEU A 268 -16.23 -6.93 -9.94
CA LEU A 268 -15.54 -8.13 -10.43
C LEU A 268 -16.18 -8.70 -11.69
N LYS A 269 -17.51 -8.78 -11.76
CA LYS A 269 -18.25 -9.26 -12.95
C LYS A 269 -18.12 -8.33 -14.15
N THR A 270 -18.01 -7.02 -13.92
CA THR A 270 -17.89 -6.00 -14.99
C THR A 270 -16.45 -5.71 -15.39
N GLY A 271 -15.45 -6.31 -14.72
CA GLY A 271 -14.02 -6.01 -14.94
C GLY A 271 -13.57 -4.64 -14.41
N GLU A 272 -14.34 -4.04 -13.50
CA GLU A 272 -14.05 -2.72 -12.90
C GLU A 272 -13.37 -2.80 -11.52
N GLU A 273 -12.79 -3.92 -11.19
CA GLU A 273 -12.09 -4.15 -9.90
C GLU A 273 -10.99 -3.11 -9.63
N SER A 274 -10.27 -2.66 -10.66
CA SER A 274 -9.26 -1.60 -10.53
C SER A 274 -9.85 -0.25 -10.09
N LYS A 275 -11.09 0.05 -10.51
CA LYS A 275 -11.79 1.26 -10.04
C LYS A 275 -12.18 1.13 -8.57
N PHE A 276 -12.67 -0.04 -8.17
CA PHE A 276 -13.00 -0.34 -6.78
C PHE A 276 -11.78 -0.15 -5.88
N ASN A 277 -10.64 -0.80 -6.20
CA ASN A 277 -9.41 -0.66 -5.42
C ASN A 277 -8.91 0.79 -5.35
N LYS A 278 -8.99 1.54 -6.45
CA LYS A 278 -8.65 2.96 -6.49
C LYS A 278 -9.58 3.80 -5.60
N GLU A 279 -10.84 3.41 -5.51
CA GLU A 279 -11.83 4.08 -4.69
C GLU A 279 -11.52 3.94 -3.19
N TYR A 280 -10.99 2.80 -2.78
CA TYR A 280 -10.60 2.54 -1.39
C TYR A 280 -9.12 2.86 -1.09
N GLY A 281 -8.37 3.39 -2.08
CA GLY A 281 -7.00 3.93 -1.88
C GLY A 281 -5.94 2.88 -1.58
N VAL A 282 -6.14 1.63 -2.00
CA VAL A 282 -5.26 0.50 -1.69
C VAL A 282 -4.20 0.35 -2.78
N TYR A 283 -2.93 0.56 -2.43
CA TYR A 283 -1.78 0.44 -3.32
C TYR A 283 -0.64 -0.31 -2.62
N TYR A 284 -0.25 -1.44 -3.17
CA TYR A 284 0.92 -2.17 -2.69
C TYR A 284 2.22 -1.50 -3.19
N THR A 285 3.16 -1.27 -2.27
CA THR A 285 4.45 -0.69 -2.63
C THR A 285 5.41 -1.79 -3.12
N PRO A 286 5.93 -1.72 -4.37
CA PRO A 286 6.87 -2.70 -4.90
C PRO A 286 8.12 -2.86 -4.00
N ARG A 287 8.64 -4.09 -3.90
CA ARG A 287 9.79 -4.44 -3.05
C ARG A 287 11.01 -3.58 -3.35
N GLU A 288 11.29 -3.31 -4.60
CA GLU A 288 12.43 -2.49 -5.03
C GLU A 288 12.33 -1.05 -4.51
N ILE A 289 11.12 -0.50 -4.47
CA ILE A 289 10.86 0.84 -3.91
C ILE A 289 11.02 0.82 -2.39
N VAL A 290 10.47 -0.20 -1.71
CA VAL A 290 10.63 -0.36 -0.25
C VAL A 290 12.09 -0.46 0.13
N HIS A 291 12.83 -1.32 -0.55
CA HIS A 291 14.27 -1.53 -0.34
C HIS A 291 15.05 -0.24 -0.52
N PHE A 292 14.83 0.48 -1.65
CA PHE A 292 15.46 1.77 -1.89
C PHE A 292 15.14 2.80 -0.80
N MET A 293 13.87 2.94 -0.42
CA MET A 293 13.45 3.90 0.61
C MET A 293 14.07 3.58 1.98
N CYS A 294 14.10 2.30 2.35
CA CYS A 294 14.72 1.85 3.60
C CYS A 294 16.21 2.14 3.62
N GLN A 295 16.94 1.81 2.57
CA GLN A 295 18.38 2.06 2.47
C GLN A 295 18.70 3.55 2.50
N GLN A 296 18.02 4.36 1.69
CA GLN A 296 18.25 5.82 1.66
C GLN A 296 17.98 6.45 3.02
N THR A 297 16.90 6.04 3.69
CA THR A 297 16.54 6.57 5.00
C THR A 297 17.57 6.18 6.07
N LEU A 298 18.05 4.94 6.07
CA LEU A 298 19.10 4.48 6.98
C LEU A 298 20.43 5.22 6.73
N MET A 299 20.76 5.51 5.47
CA MET A 299 21.95 6.30 5.15
C MET A 299 21.86 7.73 5.71
N GLU A 300 20.71 8.40 5.55
CA GLU A 300 20.50 9.75 6.11
C GLU A 300 20.51 9.73 7.65
N TYR A 301 19.93 8.69 8.27
CA TYR A 301 19.94 8.50 9.72
C TYR A 301 21.36 8.26 10.24
N LEU A 302 22.10 7.31 9.66
CA LEU A 302 23.46 7.01 10.07
C LEU A 302 24.40 8.21 9.85
N GLU A 303 24.28 8.95 8.75
CA GLU A 303 25.05 10.16 8.51
C GLU A 303 24.77 11.19 9.60
N THR A 304 23.53 11.37 10.00
CA THR A 304 23.16 12.30 11.08
C THR A 304 23.77 11.89 12.42
N GLU A 305 23.59 10.64 12.85
CA GLU A 305 24.08 10.16 14.14
C GLU A 305 25.62 10.12 14.19
N LEU A 306 26.25 9.62 13.12
CA LEU A 306 27.71 9.52 13.07
C LEU A 306 28.40 10.90 12.92
N SER A 307 27.80 11.84 12.21
CA SER A 307 28.32 13.21 12.13
C SER A 307 28.31 13.93 13.49
N LEU A 308 27.38 13.59 14.38
CA LEU A 308 27.36 14.12 15.74
C LEU A 308 28.48 13.55 16.60
N LEU A 309 28.78 12.26 16.44
CA LEU A 309 29.85 11.59 17.20
C LEU A 309 31.24 11.84 16.60
N PHE A 310 31.33 11.95 15.28
CA PHE A 310 32.59 12.08 14.55
C PHE A 310 32.56 13.29 13.59
N PRO A 311 32.50 14.53 14.08
CA PRO A 311 32.29 15.73 13.26
C PRO A 311 33.42 16.01 12.27
N ASN A 312 34.59 15.42 12.44
CA ASN A 312 35.76 15.62 11.59
C ASN A 312 36.01 14.46 10.60
N GLN A 313 35.15 13.46 10.56
CA GLN A 313 35.33 12.33 9.63
C GLN A 313 35.11 12.78 8.18
N GLN A 314 36.17 12.63 7.36
CA GLN A 314 36.10 12.91 5.94
C GLN A 314 35.46 11.72 5.20
N ASN A 315 34.73 12.02 4.12
CA ASN A 315 34.08 11.02 3.27
C ASN A 315 33.04 10.13 3.98
N LEU A 316 32.54 10.53 5.15
CA LEU A 316 31.58 9.76 5.96
C LEU A 316 30.39 9.28 5.12
N ARG A 317 29.82 10.16 4.29
CA ARG A 317 28.67 9.81 3.41
C ARG A 317 29.00 8.66 2.46
N GLN A 318 30.17 8.69 1.82
CA GLN A 318 30.56 7.64 0.88
C GLN A 318 30.80 6.31 1.58
N GLU A 319 31.39 6.33 2.77
CA GLU A 319 31.63 5.11 3.57
C GLU A 319 30.31 4.48 4.05
N ILE A 320 29.35 5.32 4.45
CA ILE A 320 28.01 4.87 4.82
C ILE A 320 27.27 4.30 3.59
N GLU A 321 27.37 4.95 2.43
CA GLU A 321 26.77 4.50 1.18
C GLU A 321 27.32 3.12 0.78
N ASP A 322 28.65 2.96 0.81
CA ASP A 322 29.30 1.68 0.53
C ASP A 322 28.88 0.61 1.55
N PHE A 323 28.81 0.94 2.84
CA PHE A 323 28.39 0.03 3.89
C PHE A 323 26.96 -0.47 3.70
N VAL A 324 26.02 0.43 3.41
CA VAL A 324 24.59 0.06 3.29
C VAL A 324 24.31 -0.67 1.97
N ILE A 325 24.83 -0.16 0.85
CA ILE A 325 24.52 -0.70 -0.49
C ILE A 325 25.27 -2.03 -0.75
N LYS A 326 26.53 -2.15 -0.30
CA LYS A 326 27.38 -3.32 -0.59
C LYS A 326 27.43 -4.32 0.56
N ALA A 327 26.55 -4.22 1.55
CA ALA A 327 26.56 -5.08 2.74
C ALA A 327 26.55 -6.59 2.42
N GLU A 328 25.73 -7.02 1.47
CA GLU A 328 25.64 -8.41 1.02
C GLU A 328 26.94 -8.90 0.40
N ALA A 329 27.55 -8.09 -0.47
CA ALA A 329 28.83 -8.41 -1.08
C ALA A 329 29.96 -8.53 -0.04
N PHE A 330 29.94 -7.67 1.00
CA PHE A 330 30.89 -7.77 2.09
C PHE A 330 30.67 -9.02 2.96
N GLN A 331 29.42 -9.39 3.25
CA GLN A 331 29.10 -10.62 3.98
C GLN A 331 29.55 -11.86 3.23
N GLU A 332 29.25 -11.95 1.93
CA GLU A 332 29.66 -13.05 1.06
C GLU A 332 31.19 -13.15 1.00
N TRP A 333 31.87 -12.01 0.88
CA TRP A 333 33.32 -11.92 0.89
C TRP A 333 33.90 -12.47 2.21
N GLU A 334 33.40 -12.03 3.37
CA GLU A 334 33.88 -12.48 4.68
C GLU A 334 33.67 -13.99 4.88
N ARG A 335 32.50 -14.51 4.54
CA ARG A 335 32.20 -15.95 4.58
C ARG A 335 33.12 -16.75 3.69
N THR A 336 33.43 -16.25 2.49
CA THR A 336 34.28 -16.89 1.52
C THR A 336 35.77 -16.76 1.90
N SER A 337 36.19 -15.63 2.50
CA SER A 337 37.58 -15.38 2.93
C SER A 337 38.01 -16.34 4.03
N VAL A 338 37.13 -16.69 4.96
CA VAL A 338 37.41 -17.68 6.00
C VAL A 338 37.69 -19.07 5.37
N LYS A 339 36.85 -19.52 4.42
CA LYS A 339 37.03 -20.75 3.69
C LYS A 339 38.28 -20.74 2.79
N LYS A 340 38.55 -19.59 2.13
CA LYS A 340 39.74 -19.38 1.29
C LYS A 340 41.02 -19.30 2.12
N ARG A 341 41.04 -18.62 3.26
CA ARG A 341 42.21 -18.64 4.16
C ARG A 341 42.53 -20.06 4.63
N GLN A 342 41.50 -20.82 5.04
CA GLN A 342 41.71 -22.23 5.37
C GLN A 342 42.22 -23.06 4.15
N ALA A 343 41.75 -22.77 2.94
CA ALA A 343 42.23 -23.46 1.73
C ALA A 343 43.64 -22.99 1.29
N ILE A 344 43.99 -21.72 1.54
CA ILE A 344 45.35 -21.16 1.31
C ILE A 344 46.31 -21.73 2.33
N ASP A 345 45.92 -21.75 3.62
CA ASP A 345 46.72 -22.34 4.71
C ASP A 345 46.96 -23.84 4.49
N ASN A 346 46.02 -24.52 3.81
CA ASN A 346 46.16 -25.91 3.41
C ASN A 346 46.84 -26.13 2.03
N GLY A 347 47.33 -25.05 1.40
CA GLY A 347 48.07 -25.12 0.12
C GLY A 347 47.23 -25.40 -1.13
N LEU A 348 45.90 -25.26 -1.05
CA LEU A 348 44.95 -25.62 -2.10
C LEU A 348 44.58 -24.51 -3.07
N GLN A 349 44.86 -23.23 -2.74
CA GLN A 349 44.54 -22.05 -3.59
C GLN A 349 45.61 -20.96 -3.54
N ARG A 350 45.71 -20.15 -4.63
CA ARG A 350 46.58 -18.97 -4.71
C ARG A 350 45.76 -17.71 -4.34
N GLU A 351 46.41 -16.74 -3.70
CA GLU A 351 45.82 -15.41 -3.43
C GLU A 351 45.35 -14.75 -4.71
N THR A 352 44.12 -14.26 -4.71
CA THR A 352 43.58 -13.41 -5.77
C THR A 352 43.35 -11.98 -5.25
N LYS A 353 43.73 -11.00 -6.05
CA LYS A 353 43.86 -9.56 -5.71
C LYS A 353 42.54 -8.78 -5.65
N TYR A 354 41.38 -9.36 -5.61
CA TYR A 354 40.11 -8.64 -5.51
C TYR A 354 39.54 -8.77 -4.08
N GLU A 355 39.89 -7.77 -3.26
CA GLU A 355 39.35 -7.68 -1.88
C GLU A 355 38.30 -6.58 -1.85
N SER A 356 37.04 -6.94 -1.67
CA SER A 356 35.99 -6.01 -1.29
C SER A 356 36.00 -5.92 0.24
N GLN A 357 36.70 -4.94 0.80
CA GLN A 357 36.79 -4.76 2.25
C GLN A 357 35.76 -3.73 2.73
N LEU A 358 35.13 -4.02 3.88
CA LEU A 358 34.31 -3.04 4.58
C LEU A 358 35.12 -1.76 4.83
N PRO A 359 34.58 -0.54 4.59
CA PRO A 359 35.28 0.71 4.83
C PRO A 359 35.94 0.75 6.21
N GLU A 360 37.14 1.28 6.28
CA GLU A 360 37.95 1.18 7.51
C GLU A 360 37.30 1.87 8.70
N PHE A 361 36.70 3.04 8.51
CA PHE A 361 35.99 3.76 9.55
C PHE A 361 34.82 2.93 10.10
N ILE A 362 34.03 2.30 9.23
CA ILE A 362 32.91 1.46 9.63
C ILE A 362 33.40 0.26 10.45
N ARG A 363 34.50 -0.37 10.01
CA ARG A 363 35.10 -1.51 10.70
C ARG A 363 35.64 -1.14 12.08
N GLN A 364 36.33 -0.01 12.19
CA GLN A 364 36.89 0.45 13.46
C GLN A 364 35.81 0.87 14.47
N ASN A 365 34.66 1.32 13.98
CA ASN A 365 33.55 1.77 14.82
C ASN A 365 32.35 0.80 14.82
N ALA A 366 32.57 -0.48 14.49
CA ALA A 366 31.52 -1.48 14.32
C ALA A 366 30.58 -1.57 15.54
N ASP A 367 31.10 -1.59 16.77
CA ASP A 367 30.32 -1.65 18.00
C ASP A 367 29.45 -0.39 18.21
N THR A 368 29.98 0.78 17.89
CA THR A 368 29.24 2.05 17.99
C THR A 368 28.10 2.10 16.97
N ILE A 369 28.37 1.67 15.74
CA ILE A 369 27.37 1.67 14.66
C ILE A 369 26.29 0.61 14.94
N ASP A 370 26.67 -0.58 15.45
CA ASP A 370 25.70 -1.60 15.87
C ASP A 370 24.76 -1.07 16.96
N LYS A 371 25.30 -0.36 17.97
CA LYS A 371 24.48 0.28 19.01
C LYS A 371 23.52 1.33 18.47
N ILE A 372 23.94 2.13 17.48
CA ILE A 372 23.08 3.10 16.80
C ILE A 372 21.93 2.38 16.10
N LEU A 373 22.24 1.33 15.33
CA LEU A 373 21.25 0.53 14.62
C LEU A 373 20.33 -0.27 15.57
N ALA A 374 20.87 -0.75 16.70
CA ALA A 374 20.12 -1.48 17.71
C ALA A 374 19.05 -0.63 18.41
N ASN A 375 19.31 0.67 18.55
CA ASN A 375 18.45 1.58 19.31
C ASN A 375 17.61 2.50 18.43
N VAL A 376 17.61 2.35 17.11
CA VAL A 376 16.78 3.16 16.21
C VAL A 376 15.29 2.93 16.46
N LYS A 377 14.48 4.01 16.53
CA LYS A 377 13.03 3.96 16.69
C LYS A 377 12.36 4.37 15.37
N ILE A 378 11.61 3.45 14.78
CA ILE A 378 11.04 3.58 13.43
C ILE A 378 9.53 3.40 13.51
N CYS A 379 8.77 4.32 12.94
CA CYS A 379 7.31 4.25 12.88
C CYS A 379 6.79 4.31 11.46
N ASP A 380 5.84 3.44 11.16
CA ASP A 380 4.98 3.54 9.98
C ASP A 380 3.56 3.90 10.44
N PRO A 381 3.09 5.14 10.24
CA PRO A 381 1.77 5.59 10.67
C PRO A 381 0.62 5.12 9.75
N ALA A 382 0.91 4.39 8.67
CA ALA A 382 -0.04 3.79 7.75
C ALA A 382 0.49 2.42 7.31
N VAL A 383 0.71 1.54 8.31
CA VAL A 383 1.57 0.36 8.19
C VAL A 383 1.09 -0.66 7.17
N GLY A 384 -0.20 -0.68 6.86
CA GLY A 384 -0.77 -1.66 5.95
C GLY A 384 -0.37 -3.10 6.31
N SER A 385 0.06 -3.86 5.34
CA SER A 385 0.58 -5.23 5.52
C SER A 385 2.03 -5.29 6.04
N GLY A 386 2.65 -4.17 6.43
CA GLY A 386 3.97 -4.12 7.03
C GLY A 386 5.15 -4.09 6.05
N ALA A 387 4.97 -3.60 4.83
CA ALA A 387 6.04 -3.58 3.83
C ALA A 387 7.29 -2.82 4.31
N PHE A 388 7.11 -1.61 4.84
CA PHE A 388 8.24 -0.80 5.31
C PHE A 388 8.87 -1.29 6.62
N PRO A 389 8.12 -1.63 7.67
CA PRO A 389 8.74 -2.16 8.88
C PRO A 389 9.52 -3.45 8.65
N ILE A 390 9.03 -4.35 7.78
CA ILE A 390 9.75 -5.57 7.42
C ILE A 390 10.97 -5.26 6.57
N GLY A 391 10.85 -4.36 5.59
CA GLY A 391 11.99 -3.87 4.81
C GLY A 391 13.08 -3.26 5.69
N MET A 392 12.70 -2.42 6.65
CA MET A 392 13.63 -1.85 7.62
C MET A 392 14.27 -2.90 8.53
N MET A 393 13.49 -3.89 8.97
CA MET A 393 14.04 -5.01 9.74
C MET A 393 15.12 -5.74 8.96
N HIS A 394 14.87 -6.09 7.71
CA HIS A 394 15.83 -6.79 6.86
C HIS A 394 17.11 -5.97 6.67
N GLU A 395 16.99 -4.67 6.36
CA GLU A 395 18.16 -3.80 6.20
C GLU A 395 18.97 -3.67 7.48
N ILE A 396 18.31 -3.43 8.62
CA ILE A 396 18.99 -3.33 9.93
C ILE A 396 19.69 -4.63 10.31
N VAL A 397 19.00 -5.76 10.18
CA VAL A 397 19.55 -7.08 10.51
C VAL A 397 20.73 -7.41 9.61
N LYS A 398 20.63 -7.13 8.30
CA LYS A 398 21.72 -7.30 7.34
C LYS A 398 22.98 -6.52 7.76
N LEU A 399 22.82 -5.25 8.08
CA LEU A 399 23.93 -4.39 8.52
C LEU A 399 24.53 -4.87 9.84
N ARG A 400 23.69 -5.20 10.82
CA ARG A 400 24.10 -5.68 12.13
C ARG A 400 24.77 -7.07 12.05
N THR A 401 24.31 -7.95 11.17
CA THR A 401 24.96 -9.24 10.91
C THR A 401 26.37 -9.03 10.36
N LEU A 402 26.58 -8.09 9.44
CA LEU A 402 27.90 -7.75 8.93
C LEU A 402 28.81 -7.19 10.05
N LEU A 403 28.30 -6.27 10.87
CA LEU A 403 29.05 -5.70 11.99
C LEU A 403 29.41 -6.76 13.05
N SER A 404 28.53 -7.73 13.31
CA SER A 404 28.75 -8.80 14.30
C SER A 404 29.99 -9.64 14.01
N ILE A 405 30.40 -9.76 12.74
CA ILE A 405 31.63 -10.45 12.34
C ILE A 405 32.87 -9.76 12.94
N TYR A 406 32.86 -8.43 12.97
CA TYR A 406 33.97 -7.64 13.50
C TYR A 406 33.92 -7.43 15.02
N ILE A 407 32.71 -7.44 15.60
CA ILE A 407 32.49 -7.35 17.06
C ILE A 407 32.81 -8.70 17.74
N GLY A 408 32.57 -9.82 17.06
CA GLY A 408 32.83 -11.15 17.59
C GLY A 408 31.85 -11.61 18.67
N ASN A 409 30.60 -11.09 18.66
CA ASN A 409 29.60 -11.35 19.69
C ASN A 409 28.75 -12.63 19.46
N GLY A 410 28.83 -13.26 18.26
CA GLY A 410 28.15 -14.51 17.95
C GLY A 410 26.62 -14.47 17.95
N ILE A 411 26.00 -13.26 17.81
CA ILE A 411 24.54 -13.08 17.81
C ILE A 411 23.94 -13.74 16.58
N THR A 412 22.84 -14.49 16.75
CA THR A 412 22.13 -15.15 15.65
C THR A 412 21.24 -14.17 14.88
N GLN A 413 20.90 -14.51 13.62
CA GLN A 413 19.95 -13.72 12.86
C GLN A 413 18.58 -13.64 13.54
N TYR A 414 18.12 -14.74 14.14
CA TYR A 414 16.91 -14.78 14.94
C TYR A 414 16.93 -13.74 16.07
N ASP A 415 18.01 -13.69 16.85
CA ASP A 415 18.12 -12.76 17.97
C ASP A 415 18.17 -11.30 17.48
N LEU A 416 18.85 -11.04 16.36
CA LEU A 416 18.88 -9.71 15.74
C LEU A 416 17.51 -9.28 15.24
N LYS A 417 16.75 -10.16 14.55
CA LYS A 417 15.38 -9.89 14.11
C LYS A 417 14.46 -9.64 15.31
N ARG A 418 14.49 -10.53 16.30
CA ARG A 418 13.67 -10.41 17.51
C ARG A 418 13.94 -9.09 18.23
N HIS A 419 15.21 -8.76 18.42
CA HIS A 419 15.62 -7.50 19.03
C HIS A 419 15.11 -6.29 18.23
N THR A 420 15.24 -6.32 16.90
CA THR A 420 14.80 -5.22 16.04
C THR A 420 13.28 -5.03 16.10
N ILE A 421 12.50 -6.12 16.09
CA ILE A 421 11.05 -6.07 16.24
C ILE A 421 10.67 -5.49 17.61
N GLU A 422 11.30 -5.95 18.68
CA GLU A 422 11.02 -5.52 20.05
C GLU A 422 11.36 -4.05 20.28
N ASN A 423 12.52 -3.62 19.81
CA ASN A 423 13.06 -2.32 20.22
C ASN A 423 12.90 -1.21 19.20
N SER A 424 12.79 -1.55 17.90
CA SER A 424 12.92 -0.56 16.84
C SER A 424 11.65 -0.28 16.06
N LEU A 425 10.76 -1.26 15.89
CA LEU A 425 9.68 -1.18 14.90
C LEU A 425 8.32 -0.94 15.53
N TYR A 426 7.59 0.04 14.96
CA TYR A 426 6.26 0.46 15.39
C TYR A 426 5.40 0.72 14.17
N GLY A 427 4.11 0.35 14.24
CA GLY A 427 3.19 0.56 13.14
C GLY A 427 1.77 0.82 13.60
N VAL A 428 1.04 1.61 12.84
CA VAL A 428 -0.37 1.92 13.07
C VAL A 428 -1.12 1.83 11.75
N ASP A 429 -2.26 1.19 11.76
CA ASP A 429 -3.20 1.23 10.64
C ASP A 429 -4.63 1.32 11.15
N ILE A 430 -5.50 1.92 10.36
CA ILE A 430 -6.94 2.00 10.67
C ILE A 430 -7.63 0.66 10.43
N ASP A 431 -7.06 -0.20 9.59
CA ASP A 431 -7.59 -1.52 9.22
C ASP A 431 -7.01 -2.62 10.11
N ALA A 432 -7.86 -3.24 10.91
CA ALA A 432 -7.47 -4.33 11.82
C ALA A 432 -6.93 -5.56 11.06
N GLY A 433 -7.46 -5.84 9.86
CA GLY A 433 -6.98 -6.94 9.02
C GLY A 433 -5.55 -6.71 8.53
N ALA A 434 -5.22 -5.48 8.11
CA ALA A 434 -3.86 -5.09 7.73
C ALA A 434 -2.88 -5.26 8.90
N VAL A 435 -3.27 -4.84 10.09
CA VAL A 435 -2.47 -5.00 11.33
C VAL A 435 -2.16 -6.48 11.60
N GLU A 436 -3.16 -7.35 11.49
CA GLU A 436 -2.96 -8.79 11.72
C GLU A 436 -2.01 -9.41 10.68
N VAL A 437 -2.09 -9.00 9.42
CA VAL A 437 -1.15 -9.45 8.37
C VAL A 437 0.27 -8.96 8.62
N CYS A 438 0.43 -7.72 9.05
CA CYS A 438 1.74 -7.18 9.42
C CYS A 438 2.36 -8.03 10.55
N LYS A 439 1.61 -8.33 11.61
CA LYS A 439 2.06 -9.21 12.70
C LYS A 439 2.44 -10.60 12.20
N LEU A 440 1.60 -11.17 11.34
CA LEU A 440 1.85 -12.49 10.72
C LEU A 440 3.17 -12.53 9.95
N ARG A 441 3.47 -11.52 9.16
CA ARG A 441 4.72 -11.42 8.40
C ARG A 441 5.94 -11.30 9.33
N PHE A 442 5.84 -10.57 10.43
CA PHE A 442 6.90 -10.54 11.44
C PHE A 442 7.15 -11.92 12.04
N TRP A 443 6.10 -12.66 12.40
CA TRP A 443 6.24 -14.01 12.92
C TRP A 443 6.86 -14.96 11.91
N LEU A 444 6.44 -14.91 10.65
CA LEU A 444 7.05 -15.71 9.57
C LEU A 444 8.54 -15.40 9.44
N SER A 445 8.92 -14.11 9.47
CA SER A 445 10.32 -13.72 9.35
C SER A 445 11.20 -14.23 10.50
N LEU A 446 10.65 -14.38 11.71
CA LEU A 446 11.36 -14.98 12.84
C LEU A 446 11.51 -16.49 12.68
N ILE A 447 10.47 -17.18 12.23
CA ILE A 447 10.44 -18.63 12.06
C ILE A 447 11.45 -19.10 11.03
N VAL A 448 11.70 -18.30 9.98
CA VAL A 448 12.68 -18.63 8.93
C VAL A 448 14.05 -18.94 9.51
N ASP A 449 14.51 -18.13 10.43
CA ASP A 449 15.85 -18.19 11.01
C ASP A 449 15.93 -19.05 12.29
N GLU A 450 14.83 -19.67 12.71
CA GLU A 450 14.85 -20.58 13.83
C GLU A 450 15.38 -21.94 13.39
N ASP A 451 16.63 -22.20 13.71
CA ASP A 451 17.36 -23.43 13.37
C ASP A 451 17.48 -24.40 14.56
N ASP A 452 16.92 -24.03 15.72
CA ASP A 452 16.95 -24.93 16.88
C ASP A 452 15.87 -26.01 16.75
N PHE A 453 16.26 -27.17 16.22
CA PHE A 453 15.39 -28.35 16.11
C PHE A 453 15.09 -29.04 17.46
N TYR A 454 15.62 -28.56 18.57
CA TYR A 454 15.35 -29.10 19.89
C TYR A 454 14.36 -28.25 20.68
N ASN A 455 14.36 -26.93 20.47
CA ASN A 455 13.53 -26.02 21.24
C ASN A 455 13.00 -24.86 20.38
N ILE A 456 11.81 -25.03 19.82
CA ILE A 456 11.13 -23.98 19.07
C ILE A 456 10.74 -22.84 20.00
N LYS A 457 11.28 -21.64 19.77
CA LYS A 457 10.99 -20.45 20.58
C LYS A 457 9.57 -19.93 20.31
N PRO A 458 8.79 -19.64 21.36
CA PRO A 458 7.49 -19.01 21.21
C PRO A 458 7.57 -17.66 20.51
N LEU A 459 6.54 -17.35 19.69
CA LEU A 459 6.44 -16.07 19.02
C LEU A 459 6.14 -14.93 20.02
N PRO A 460 6.69 -13.74 19.78
CA PRO A 460 6.44 -12.60 20.66
C PRO A 460 5.02 -12.04 20.48
N ASN A 461 4.50 -11.39 21.52
CA ASN A 461 3.23 -10.66 21.46
C ASN A 461 3.44 -9.27 20.84
N LEU A 462 2.79 -8.98 19.72
CA LEU A 462 2.99 -7.75 18.94
C LEU A 462 1.89 -6.69 19.13
N ASP A 463 0.96 -6.90 20.08
CA ASP A 463 -0.24 -6.07 20.25
C ASP A 463 0.03 -4.60 20.60
N TYR A 464 1.21 -4.31 21.18
CA TYR A 464 1.61 -2.94 21.50
C TYR A 464 2.77 -2.43 20.63
N LYS A 465 3.05 -3.13 19.52
CA LYS A 465 4.02 -2.71 18.50
C LYS A 465 3.34 -2.36 17.20
N ILE A 466 2.38 -3.18 16.78
CA ILE A 466 1.56 -2.95 15.58
C ILE A 466 0.11 -2.84 16.03
N LEU A 467 -0.46 -1.65 15.87
CA LEU A 467 -1.73 -1.25 16.48
C LEU A 467 -2.78 -0.87 15.45
N CYS A 468 -4.03 -1.18 15.78
CA CYS A 468 -5.18 -0.66 15.04
C CYS A 468 -5.58 0.70 15.62
N GLY A 469 -5.57 1.76 14.78
CA GLY A 469 -5.92 3.10 15.20
C GLY A 469 -5.89 4.12 14.08
N ASN A 470 -6.53 5.27 14.29
CA ASN A 470 -6.49 6.37 13.35
C ASN A 470 -5.34 7.32 13.69
N SER A 471 -4.27 7.25 12.91
CA SER A 471 -3.06 8.07 13.09
C SER A 471 -3.28 9.58 13.03
N LEU A 472 -4.35 10.02 12.38
CA LEU A 472 -4.63 11.45 12.17
C LEU A 472 -5.51 12.07 13.27
N LEU A 473 -6.24 11.25 14.05
CA LEU A 473 -7.11 11.73 15.12
C LEU A 473 -6.42 11.83 16.49
N ALA A 474 -5.15 11.46 16.58
CA ALA A 474 -4.41 11.45 17.84
C ALA A 474 -4.50 12.79 18.58
N ILE A 475 -4.91 12.74 19.85
CA ILE A 475 -4.99 13.90 20.72
C ILE A 475 -3.62 14.14 21.32
N GLU A 476 -3.12 15.37 21.28
CA GLU A 476 -1.90 15.75 21.99
C GLU A 476 -2.20 16.02 23.47
N ASN A 477 -2.09 15.02 24.32
CA ASN A 477 -2.15 15.19 25.76
C ASN A 477 -0.76 15.57 26.30
N ASN A 478 -0.67 16.72 26.94
CA ASN A 478 0.58 17.24 27.52
C ASN A 478 0.79 16.88 29.01
N LEU A 479 -0.07 16.03 29.59
CA LEU A 479 0.01 15.66 31.00
C LEU A 479 0.57 14.23 31.13
N PHE A 480 1.91 14.14 31.26
CA PHE A 480 2.60 12.87 31.52
C PHE A 480 2.79 12.68 33.04
N ASN A 481 2.19 11.60 33.59
CA ASN A 481 2.61 11.04 34.85
C ASN A 481 3.77 10.05 34.60
N PHE A 482 5.00 10.44 34.85
CA PHE A 482 6.19 9.63 34.57
C PHE A 482 6.17 8.26 35.26
N ASP A 483 5.58 8.14 36.44
CA ASP A 483 5.52 6.87 37.15
C ASP A 483 4.58 5.87 36.46
N LEU A 484 3.45 6.35 35.96
CA LEU A 484 2.51 5.51 35.19
C LEU A 484 3.09 5.11 33.85
N ILE A 485 3.83 6.01 33.19
CA ILE A 485 4.50 5.72 31.90
C ILE A 485 5.60 4.66 32.12
N ASN A 486 6.46 4.81 33.10
CA ASN A 486 7.51 3.81 33.41
C ASN A 486 6.91 2.43 33.73
N ARG A 487 5.79 2.40 34.44
CA ARG A 487 5.08 1.15 34.74
C ARG A 487 4.48 0.54 33.45
N LEU A 488 3.91 1.38 32.58
CA LEU A 488 3.36 0.95 31.30
C LEU A 488 4.45 0.33 30.42
N GLU A 489 5.60 0.96 30.29
CA GLU A 489 6.75 0.47 29.51
C GLU A 489 7.27 -0.85 30.05
N THR A 490 7.42 -0.96 31.37
CA THR A 490 7.83 -2.21 32.03
C THR A 490 6.87 -3.35 31.74
N LEU A 491 5.56 -3.12 31.83
CA LEU A 491 4.55 -4.13 31.55
C LEU A 491 4.51 -4.54 30.08
N LYS A 492 4.64 -3.59 29.15
CA LYS A 492 4.72 -3.88 27.70
C LYS A 492 5.93 -4.76 27.37
N HIS A 493 7.10 -4.47 27.95
CA HIS A 493 8.29 -5.29 27.77
C HIS A 493 8.07 -6.72 28.29
N GLN A 494 7.47 -6.86 29.48
CA GLN A 494 7.14 -8.17 30.03
C GLN A 494 6.08 -8.91 29.18
N TYR A 495 5.08 -8.17 28.66
CA TYR A 495 4.03 -8.73 27.82
C TYR A 495 4.58 -9.27 26.50
N PHE A 496 5.56 -8.60 25.90
CA PHE A 496 6.16 -9.02 24.63
C PHE A 496 6.65 -10.47 24.63
N SER A 497 7.23 -10.91 25.74
CA SER A 497 7.78 -12.26 25.89
C SER A 497 6.89 -13.21 26.74
N GLU A 498 5.70 -12.76 27.17
CA GLU A 498 4.85 -13.60 28.00
C GLU A 498 4.20 -14.76 27.22
N THR A 499 4.34 -15.96 27.70
CA THR A 499 3.85 -17.19 27.07
C THR A 499 2.71 -17.87 27.84
N ASN A 500 2.52 -17.53 29.12
CA ASN A 500 1.43 -18.08 29.90
C ASN A 500 0.11 -17.37 29.56
N PRO A 501 -0.94 -18.07 29.10
CA PRO A 501 -2.20 -17.44 28.65
C PRO A 501 -2.89 -16.61 29.74
N GLU A 502 -2.93 -17.07 30.98
CA GLU A 502 -3.57 -16.36 32.08
C GLU A 502 -2.81 -15.06 32.41
N LYS A 503 -1.47 -15.16 32.53
CA LYS A 503 -0.62 -13.98 32.77
C LYS A 503 -0.62 -13.02 31.59
N LYS A 504 -0.73 -13.53 30.36
CA LYS A 504 -0.86 -12.72 29.15
C LYS A 504 -2.14 -11.88 29.20
N GLN A 505 -3.29 -12.49 29.56
CA GLN A 505 -4.54 -11.76 29.73
C GLN A 505 -4.50 -10.76 30.89
N GLU A 506 -3.93 -11.16 32.03
CA GLU A 506 -3.77 -10.30 33.20
C GLU A 506 -2.93 -9.07 32.87
N ARG A 507 -1.77 -9.26 32.24
CA ARG A 507 -0.88 -8.13 31.83
C ARG A 507 -1.53 -7.25 30.79
N LYS A 508 -2.23 -7.83 29.80
CA LYS A 508 -2.96 -7.07 28.81
C LYS A 508 -4.03 -6.18 29.45
N ALA A 509 -4.82 -6.75 30.37
CA ALA A 509 -5.83 -6.00 31.12
C ALA A 509 -5.20 -4.88 31.97
N GLU A 510 -4.05 -5.13 32.59
CA GLU A 510 -3.33 -4.13 33.37
C GLU A 510 -2.79 -3.00 32.49
N ILE A 511 -2.21 -3.31 31.33
CA ILE A 511 -1.76 -2.33 30.33
C ILE A 511 -2.93 -1.48 29.83
N ASP A 512 -4.05 -2.11 29.45
CA ASP A 512 -5.24 -1.41 28.93
C ASP A 512 -5.85 -0.50 30.00
N ASN A 513 -5.87 -0.92 31.29
CA ASN A 513 -6.31 -0.09 32.40
C ASN A 513 -5.37 1.10 32.64
N LEU A 514 -4.06 0.91 32.57
CA LEU A 514 -3.10 2.00 32.65
C LEU A 514 -3.26 3.01 31.52
N ILE A 515 -3.43 2.53 30.30
CA ILE A 515 -3.69 3.40 29.15
C ILE A 515 -4.96 4.20 29.38
N LYS A 516 -6.04 3.55 29.86
CA LYS A 516 -7.30 4.21 30.18
C LYS A 516 -7.15 5.26 31.29
N GLU A 517 -6.34 4.97 32.31
CA GLU A 517 -6.02 5.91 33.38
C GLU A 517 -5.25 7.12 32.83
N ILE A 518 -4.18 6.90 32.05
CA ILE A 518 -3.35 7.94 31.44
C ILE A 518 -4.16 8.82 30.47
N THR A 519 -5.08 8.21 29.70
CA THR A 519 -5.95 8.92 28.73
C THR A 519 -7.17 9.56 29.37
N ASN A 520 -7.38 9.42 30.70
CA ASN A 520 -8.63 9.81 31.36
C ASN A 520 -9.89 9.22 30.68
N GLY A 521 -9.78 8.00 30.19
CA GLY A 521 -10.86 7.26 29.52
C GLY A 521 -11.10 7.66 28.06
N HIS A 522 -10.26 8.48 27.43
CA HIS A 522 -10.31 8.69 25.99
C HIS A 522 -9.93 7.39 25.26
N THR A 523 -10.71 7.05 24.24
CA THR A 523 -10.55 5.81 23.47
C THR A 523 -9.77 6.00 22.17
N GLU A 524 -9.40 7.24 21.82
CA GLU A 524 -8.68 7.56 20.60
C GLU A 524 -7.20 7.22 20.74
N PHE A 525 -6.61 6.78 19.64
CA PHE A 525 -5.19 6.41 19.59
C PHE A 525 -4.28 7.63 19.81
N ASP A 526 -3.27 7.49 20.66
CA ASP A 526 -2.25 8.51 20.91
C ASP A 526 -0.84 7.90 20.83
N PHE A 527 0.00 8.39 19.88
CA PHE A 527 1.36 7.92 19.68
C PHE A 527 2.23 8.03 20.94
N LYS A 528 2.10 9.11 21.70
CA LYS A 528 2.93 9.36 22.89
C LYS A 528 2.63 8.40 24.04
N ILE A 529 1.43 7.87 24.08
CA ILE A 529 1.00 6.92 25.12
C ILE A 529 1.27 5.49 24.67
N TYR A 530 0.76 5.12 23.49
CA TYR A 530 0.91 3.76 22.99
C TYR A 530 2.37 3.39 22.65
N PHE A 531 3.20 4.37 22.27
CA PHE A 531 4.62 4.21 21.95
C PHE A 531 5.50 5.06 22.84
N SER A 532 5.14 5.13 24.14
CA SER A 532 5.80 5.97 25.16
C SER A 532 7.31 5.80 25.18
N GLU A 533 7.83 4.60 24.97
CA GLU A 533 9.25 4.30 24.96
C GLU A 533 10.02 5.11 23.90
N ALA A 534 9.44 5.41 22.74
CA ALA A 534 10.09 6.25 21.73
C ALA A 534 10.14 7.73 22.14
N PHE A 535 9.08 8.21 22.81
CA PHE A 535 8.98 9.61 23.23
C PHE A 535 9.73 9.87 24.52
N HIS A 536 9.70 8.95 25.47
CA HIS A 536 10.40 9.06 26.76
C HIS A 536 11.91 8.98 26.58
N GLU A 537 12.41 8.02 25.81
CA GLU A 537 13.85 7.82 25.58
C GLU A 537 14.47 8.87 24.66
N LYS A 538 13.76 9.28 23.58
CA LYS A 538 14.34 10.06 22.48
C LYS A 538 13.58 11.33 22.11
N GLY A 539 12.42 11.58 22.72
CA GLY A 539 11.54 12.70 22.37
C GLY A 539 10.73 12.48 21.07
N GLY A 540 10.74 11.28 20.52
CA GLY A 540 10.04 10.89 19.28
C GLY A 540 10.80 9.83 18.49
N PHE A 541 10.29 9.52 17.30
CA PHE A 541 10.90 8.53 16.42
C PHE A 541 12.13 9.08 15.71
N ASP A 542 13.13 8.24 15.49
CA ASP A 542 14.29 8.54 14.64
C ASP A 542 13.90 8.59 13.17
N ILE A 543 13.01 7.67 12.77
CA ILE A 543 12.56 7.51 11.39
C ILE A 543 11.04 7.33 11.37
N VAL A 544 10.38 8.05 10.45
CA VAL A 544 8.99 7.82 10.07
C VAL A 544 8.94 7.53 8.59
N ILE A 545 8.50 6.32 8.21
CA ILE A 545 8.51 5.85 6.83
C ILE A 545 7.17 5.22 6.47
N ALA A 546 6.56 5.63 5.35
CA ALA A 546 5.22 5.15 4.95
C ALA A 546 4.90 5.35 3.48
N ASN A 547 3.84 4.63 3.06
CA ASN A 547 3.02 4.94 1.88
C ASN A 547 1.59 5.26 2.36
N PRO A 548 1.29 6.51 2.77
CA PRO A 548 -0.03 6.87 3.27
C PRO A 548 -1.10 6.81 2.18
N PRO A 549 -2.39 6.64 2.51
CA PRO A 549 -3.47 6.50 1.54
C PRO A 549 -3.66 7.76 0.68
N TYR A 550 -4.06 7.57 -0.61
CA TYR A 550 -4.32 8.66 -1.57
C TYR A 550 -5.83 8.88 -1.72
N ILE A 551 -6.42 9.61 -0.78
CA ILE A 551 -7.86 9.87 -0.71
C ILE A 551 -8.09 11.37 -0.68
N GLN A 552 -8.84 11.88 -1.65
CA GLN A 552 -9.21 13.30 -1.66
C GLN A 552 -10.12 13.63 -0.49
N LEU A 553 -9.82 14.69 0.25
CA LEU A 553 -10.61 15.12 1.41
C LEU A 553 -12.07 15.51 1.06
N GLN A 554 -12.34 15.83 -0.20
CA GLN A 554 -13.70 16.07 -0.72
C GLN A 554 -14.54 14.80 -0.89
N LYS A 555 -13.93 13.62 -0.82
CA LYS A 555 -14.65 12.36 -0.97
C LYS A 555 -15.61 12.14 0.20
N ALA A 556 -16.73 11.50 -0.07
CA ALA A 556 -17.68 11.12 0.96
C ALA A 556 -17.05 10.09 1.90
N LEU A 557 -17.16 10.32 3.20
CA LEU A 557 -16.81 9.37 4.25
C LEU A 557 -18.00 8.45 4.52
N ASP A 558 -19.19 9.05 4.58
CA ASP A 558 -20.47 8.36 4.75
C ASP A 558 -21.58 9.10 3.96
N SER A 559 -22.84 8.75 4.17
CA SER A 559 -23.99 9.39 3.49
C SER A 559 -24.14 10.89 3.76
N THR A 560 -23.55 11.41 4.84
CA THR A 560 -23.72 12.78 5.31
C THR A 560 -22.43 13.58 5.37
N ASN A 561 -21.28 12.93 5.62
CA ASN A 561 -20.01 13.58 5.90
C ASN A 561 -18.96 13.28 4.83
N LYS A 562 -17.99 14.18 4.67
CA LYS A 562 -16.77 14.01 3.87
C LYS A 562 -15.56 13.88 4.79
N TYR A 563 -14.47 13.25 4.30
CA TYR A 563 -13.22 13.22 5.04
C TYR A 563 -12.75 14.61 5.50
N ALA A 564 -12.97 15.64 4.67
CA ALA A 564 -12.66 17.02 5.03
C ALA A 564 -13.36 17.50 6.31
N ASP A 565 -14.58 17.04 6.55
CA ASP A 565 -15.36 17.48 7.72
C ASP A 565 -14.83 16.84 9.01
N LEU A 566 -14.31 15.63 8.94
CA LEU A 566 -13.66 14.93 10.05
C LEU A 566 -12.37 15.63 10.51
N TYR A 567 -11.52 16.07 9.57
CA TYR A 567 -10.19 16.62 9.88
C TYR A 567 -10.13 18.14 9.96
N LYS A 568 -11.19 18.86 9.60
CA LYS A 568 -11.21 20.32 9.50
C LYS A 568 -10.81 21.05 10.79
N ASN A 569 -11.19 20.52 11.93
CA ASN A 569 -11.05 21.20 13.23
C ASN A 569 -9.88 20.67 14.08
N LEU A 570 -9.01 19.83 13.50
CA LEU A 570 -7.89 19.22 14.22
C LEU A 570 -6.61 20.08 14.23
N GLY A 571 -6.64 21.26 13.62
CA GLY A 571 -5.54 22.23 13.69
C GLY A 571 -4.36 21.97 12.74
N TYR A 572 -4.50 21.07 11.77
CA TYR A 572 -3.45 20.80 10.77
C TYR A 572 -3.14 22.06 9.94
N GLU A 573 -1.89 22.51 9.93
CA GLU A 573 -1.42 23.65 9.12
C GLU A 573 -1.56 23.40 7.62
N VAL A 574 -1.32 22.15 7.21
CA VAL A 574 -1.37 21.72 5.81
C VAL A 574 -2.78 21.45 5.30
N PHE A 575 -3.80 21.52 6.17
CA PHE A 575 -5.17 21.20 5.79
C PHE A 575 -5.68 22.12 4.68
N ASP A 576 -6.06 21.50 3.56
CA ASP A 576 -6.82 22.13 2.49
C ASP A 576 -7.99 21.24 2.10
N ARG A 577 -9.20 21.81 2.05
CA ARG A 577 -10.43 21.06 1.75
C ARG A 577 -10.37 20.36 0.38
N MET A 578 -9.64 20.92 -0.59
CA MET A 578 -9.44 20.35 -1.93
C MET A 578 -8.24 19.41 -2.00
N GLY A 579 -7.53 19.25 -0.91
CA GLY A 579 -6.32 18.46 -0.79
C GLY A 579 -6.59 16.96 -0.69
N ASP A 580 -5.50 16.24 -0.41
CA ASP A 580 -5.49 14.80 -0.24
C ASP A 580 -5.06 14.47 1.20
N ILE A 581 -5.53 13.33 1.72
CA ILE A 581 -5.31 12.91 3.11
C ILE A 581 -3.81 12.72 3.43
N TYR A 582 -2.98 12.32 2.45
CA TYR A 582 -1.55 12.15 2.66
C TYR A 582 -0.86 13.46 3.09
N CYS A 583 -1.43 14.63 2.75
CA CYS A 583 -0.89 15.91 3.24
C CYS A 583 -0.92 15.98 4.77
N LEU A 584 -1.99 15.47 5.39
CA LEU A 584 -2.10 15.41 6.85
C LEU A 584 -1.12 14.40 7.46
N PHE A 585 -0.87 13.29 6.78
CA PHE A 585 0.13 12.31 7.20
C PHE A 585 1.55 12.89 7.20
N TYR A 586 1.90 13.76 6.24
CA TYR A 586 3.19 14.46 6.26
C TYR A 586 3.36 15.30 7.52
N GLU A 587 2.36 16.09 7.90
CA GLU A 587 2.44 16.90 9.13
C GLU A 587 2.44 16.01 10.38
N ARG A 588 1.60 14.97 10.42
CA ARG A 588 1.59 14.01 11.54
C ARG A 588 2.95 13.31 11.67
N GLY A 589 3.51 12.83 10.57
CA GLY A 589 4.82 12.17 10.56
C GLY A 589 5.94 13.09 11.08
N MET A 590 5.95 14.36 10.66
CA MET A 590 6.92 15.34 11.17
C MET A 590 6.73 15.64 12.67
N ASN A 591 5.48 15.63 13.16
CA ASN A 591 5.18 15.92 14.57
C ASN A 591 5.61 14.79 15.53
N ILE A 592 5.60 13.54 15.07
CA ILE A 592 6.02 12.39 15.88
C ILE A 592 7.53 12.09 15.80
N LEU A 593 8.28 12.74 14.92
CA LEU A 593 9.73 12.63 14.85
C LEU A 593 10.41 13.33 16.04
N LYS A 594 11.55 12.81 16.46
CA LYS A 594 12.51 13.54 17.31
C LYS A 594 13.18 14.67 16.51
N ASP A 595 13.86 15.58 17.20
CA ASP A 595 14.78 16.54 16.56
C ASP A 595 15.84 15.80 15.73
N LYS A 596 16.09 16.29 14.51
CA LYS A 596 16.96 15.68 13.48
C LYS A 596 16.52 14.30 12.97
N GLY A 597 15.32 13.81 13.35
CA GLY A 597 14.73 12.60 12.79
C GLY A 597 14.36 12.77 11.32
N HIS A 598 14.14 11.66 10.61
CA HIS A 598 13.90 11.61 9.17
C HIS A 598 12.52 11.06 8.83
N LEU A 599 11.80 11.78 7.98
CA LEU A 599 10.55 11.32 7.36
C LEU A 599 10.83 10.90 5.93
N THR A 600 10.36 9.72 5.54
CA THR A 600 10.47 9.20 4.18
C THR A 600 9.12 8.68 3.72
N PHE A 601 8.45 9.42 2.84
CA PHE A 601 7.15 9.01 2.30
C PHE A 601 7.18 8.89 0.78
N ILE A 602 6.43 7.91 0.27
CA ILE A 602 6.02 7.85 -1.13
C ILE A 602 4.56 8.29 -1.23
N THR A 603 4.28 9.28 -2.09
CA THR A 603 2.94 9.85 -2.29
C THR A 603 2.72 10.27 -3.72
N SER A 604 1.50 10.71 -4.07
CA SER A 604 1.27 11.37 -5.33
C SER A 604 2.10 12.66 -5.43
N ASN A 605 2.70 12.92 -6.60
CA ASN A 605 3.51 14.13 -6.85
C ASN A 605 2.67 15.40 -7.11
N LYS A 606 1.33 15.29 -7.13
CA LYS A 606 0.42 16.42 -7.45
C LYS A 606 0.59 17.62 -6.54
N TRP A 607 0.91 17.41 -5.26
CA TRP A 607 1.15 18.48 -4.30
C TRP A 607 2.30 19.41 -4.72
N MET A 608 3.24 18.93 -5.52
CA MET A 608 4.37 19.74 -6.01
C MET A 608 3.90 20.93 -6.86
N ARG A 609 2.80 20.77 -7.62
CA ARG A 609 2.30 21.76 -8.59
C ARG A 609 0.89 22.27 -8.31
N ALA A 610 0.03 21.43 -7.71
CA ALA A 610 -1.36 21.78 -7.45
C ALA A 610 -1.52 22.91 -6.42
N GLY A 611 -2.60 23.69 -6.53
CA GLY A 611 -2.91 24.80 -5.62
C GLY A 611 -3.07 24.35 -4.17
N TYR A 612 -3.73 23.21 -3.91
CA TYR A 612 -3.88 22.67 -2.56
C TYR A 612 -2.54 22.31 -1.90
N GLY A 613 -1.49 22.07 -2.69
CA GLY A 613 -0.15 21.75 -2.20
C GLY A 613 0.62 22.96 -1.66
N GLU A 614 0.12 24.20 -1.82
CA GLU A 614 0.85 25.41 -1.36
C GLU A 614 1.14 25.37 0.14
N LYS A 615 0.14 24.96 0.95
CA LYS A 615 0.32 24.85 2.41
C LYS A 615 1.35 23.78 2.77
N LEU A 616 1.33 22.62 2.10
CA LEU A 616 2.29 21.55 2.31
C LEU A 616 3.70 21.98 1.90
N ARG A 617 3.86 22.62 0.75
CA ARG A 617 5.17 23.15 0.32
C ARG A 617 5.71 24.21 1.28
N LYS A 618 4.84 25.11 1.79
CA LYS A 618 5.20 26.07 2.85
C LYS A 618 5.66 25.34 4.11
N PHE A 619 4.95 24.30 4.53
CA PHE A 619 5.31 23.48 5.69
C PHE A 619 6.67 22.83 5.50
N PHE A 620 6.93 22.19 4.36
CA PHE A 620 8.23 21.58 4.06
C PHE A 620 9.38 22.58 4.03
N SER A 621 9.14 23.82 3.58
CA SER A 621 10.18 24.85 3.55
C SER A 621 10.69 25.26 4.93
N GLN A 622 9.99 24.92 6.00
CA GLN A 622 10.40 25.14 7.38
C GLN A 622 11.42 24.10 7.86
N TYR A 623 11.47 22.94 7.18
CA TYR A 623 12.34 21.82 7.52
C TYR A 623 13.44 21.63 6.46
N ASN A 624 14.19 20.54 6.56
CA ASN A 624 15.32 20.24 5.69
C ASN A 624 15.00 19.09 4.71
N PRO A 625 14.43 19.35 3.52
CA PRO A 625 14.26 18.32 2.50
C PRO A 625 15.64 17.85 2.00
N LYS A 626 15.95 16.57 2.16
CA LYS A 626 17.22 15.96 1.77
C LYS A 626 17.16 15.36 0.37
N VAL A 627 16.05 14.67 0.06
CA VAL A 627 15.88 13.95 -1.21
C VAL A 627 14.47 14.16 -1.74
N LEU A 628 14.35 14.39 -3.07
CA LEU A 628 13.09 14.46 -3.80
C LEU A 628 13.21 13.67 -5.10
N ILE A 629 12.43 12.63 -5.28
CA ILE A 629 12.43 11.81 -6.48
C ILE A 629 11.03 11.80 -7.09
N ASP A 630 10.92 12.32 -8.32
CA ASP A 630 9.70 12.23 -9.10
C ASP A 630 9.77 10.94 -9.94
N LEU A 631 8.99 9.94 -9.52
CA LEU A 631 8.94 8.63 -10.18
C LEU A 631 8.01 8.63 -11.40
N GLY A 632 7.15 9.65 -11.52
CA GLY A 632 6.13 9.72 -12.57
C GLY A 632 5.05 8.62 -12.47
N PRO A 633 4.40 8.26 -13.60
CA PRO A 633 3.33 7.25 -13.66
C PRO A 633 3.87 5.82 -13.58
N ASP A 634 2.96 4.85 -13.45
CA ASP A 634 3.17 3.40 -13.59
C ASP A 634 4.12 2.75 -12.56
N VAL A 635 4.23 3.32 -11.36
CA VAL A 635 4.98 2.74 -10.23
C VAL A 635 4.15 1.65 -9.54
N PHE A 636 2.85 1.85 -9.44
CA PHE A 636 1.94 0.88 -8.85
C PHE A 636 1.15 0.14 -9.93
N GLU A 637 1.02 -1.18 -9.81
CA GLU A 637 0.18 -1.96 -10.71
C GLU A 637 -1.26 -1.40 -10.75
N ASN A 638 -1.76 -1.18 -11.96
CA ASN A 638 -3.12 -0.70 -12.21
C ASN A 638 -3.48 0.69 -11.64
N ALA A 639 -2.49 1.52 -11.29
CA ALA A 639 -2.71 2.87 -10.82
C ALA A 639 -2.17 3.92 -11.80
N THR A 640 -3.03 4.84 -12.22
CA THR A 640 -2.66 6.02 -13.05
C THR A 640 -2.26 7.21 -12.16
N VAL A 641 -1.47 6.98 -11.13
CA VAL A 641 -1.05 8.03 -10.21
C VAL A 641 0.44 8.28 -10.37
N ASP A 642 0.80 9.50 -10.72
CA ASP A 642 2.19 9.95 -10.71
C ASP A 642 2.65 10.07 -9.25
N THR A 643 3.78 9.46 -8.93
CA THR A 643 4.27 9.37 -7.55
C THR A 643 5.62 10.04 -7.36
N CYS A 644 5.90 10.40 -6.11
CA CYS A 644 7.20 10.90 -5.70
C CYS A 644 7.62 10.33 -4.35
N ILE A 645 8.92 10.22 -4.14
CA ILE A 645 9.54 9.91 -2.84
C ILE A 645 10.14 11.20 -2.29
N VAL A 646 9.87 11.50 -1.02
CA VAL A 646 10.43 12.65 -0.31
C VAL A 646 11.09 12.17 0.96
N ILE A 647 12.33 12.61 1.20
CA ILE A 647 13.03 12.45 2.48
C ILE A 647 13.24 13.84 3.08
N ILE A 648 12.69 14.04 4.28
CA ILE A 648 12.75 15.32 5.00
C ILE A 648 13.31 15.10 6.39
N GLN A 649 14.31 15.87 6.78
CA GLN A 649 14.82 15.87 8.13
C GLN A 649 14.13 16.96 8.97
N ARG A 650 13.75 16.65 10.21
CA ARG A 650 13.24 17.62 11.17
C ARG A 650 14.36 18.50 11.71
N ALA A 651 14.91 19.34 10.85
CA ALA A 651 16.01 20.25 11.13
C ALA A 651 15.86 21.53 10.30
N THR A 652 16.69 22.54 10.60
CA THR A 652 16.75 23.77 9.82
C THR A 652 17.15 23.47 8.37
N ASN A 653 16.47 24.12 7.43
CA ASN A 653 16.65 23.90 5.98
C ASN A 653 18.07 24.32 5.52
N GLU A 654 18.85 23.37 5.07
CA GLU A 654 20.21 23.58 4.51
C GLU A 654 20.19 24.09 3.08
N LYS A 655 19.03 24.17 2.44
CA LYS A 655 18.83 24.57 1.04
C LYS A 655 19.64 23.72 0.05
N ARG A 656 19.70 22.43 0.29
CA ARG A 656 20.43 21.46 -0.53
C ARG A 656 19.66 20.16 -0.63
N THR A 657 18.66 20.14 -1.50
CA THR A 657 17.83 18.94 -1.74
C THR A 657 18.35 18.24 -3.00
N ARG A 658 18.77 16.99 -2.87
CA ARG A 658 19.09 16.13 -4.03
C ARG A 658 17.80 15.71 -4.70
N ALA A 659 17.66 15.92 -5.99
CA ALA A 659 16.43 15.62 -6.69
C ALA A 659 16.68 15.00 -8.06
N VAL A 660 15.79 14.11 -8.49
CA VAL A 660 15.81 13.50 -9.83
C VAL A 660 14.38 13.24 -10.30
N THR A 661 14.16 13.37 -11.61
CA THR A 661 12.94 12.89 -12.27
C THR A 661 13.28 11.63 -13.06
N ILE A 662 12.60 10.55 -12.77
CA ILE A 662 12.79 9.28 -13.46
C ILE A 662 12.02 9.31 -14.78
N THR A 663 12.75 9.28 -15.89
CA THR A 663 12.19 9.24 -17.25
C THR A 663 12.46 7.88 -17.90
N GLY A 664 11.43 7.14 -18.28
CA GLY A 664 11.57 5.87 -18.99
C GLY A 664 10.34 4.98 -18.89
N ASN A 665 10.10 4.19 -19.94
CA ASN A 665 8.94 3.29 -20.05
C ASN A 665 9.19 1.91 -19.44
N ASN A 666 10.39 1.59 -18.99
CA ASN A 666 10.75 0.27 -18.48
C ASN A 666 11.20 0.39 -17.01
N LYS A 667 10.22 0.37 -16.11
CA LYS A 667 10.44 0.55 -14.67
C LYS A 667 10.72 -0.75 -13.92
N ASP A 668 10.59 -1.89 -14.57
CA ASP A 668 10.80 -3.22 -13.97
C ASP A 668 12.26 -3.51 -13.59
N HIS A 669 13.22 -2.65 -14.02
CA HIS A 669 14.65 -2.76 -13.72
C HIS A 669 15.26 -1.44 -13.26
N LEU A 670 14.46 -0.56 -12.66
CA LEU A 670 14.87 0.79 -12.31
C LEU A 670 15.82 0.79 -11.12
N ASN A 671 17.08 1.12 -11.36
CA ASN A 671 18.01 1.43 -10.27
C ASN A 671 17.88 2.92 -9.89
N ILE A 672 16.92 3.22 -8.98
CA ILE A 672 16.66 4.60 -8.53
C ILE A 672 17.90 5.23 -7.89
N ALA A 673 18.70 4.46 -7.17
CA ALA A 673 19.91 4.94 -6.52
C ALA A 673 20.94 5.42 -7.56
N GLN A 674 21.11 4.67 -8.64
CA GLN A 674 21.99 5.02 -9.74
C GLN A 674 21.51 6.26 -10.47
N GLU A 675 20.22 6.34 -10.79
CA GLU A 675 19.63 7.54 -11.43
C GLU A 675 19.80 8.79 -10.56
N LEU A 676 19.59 8.69 -9.24
CA LEU A 676 19.83 9.79 -8.33
C LEU A 676 21.30 10.22 -8.28
N LYS A 677 22.22 9.28 -8.42
CA LYS A 677 23.67 9.53 -8.43
C LYS A 677 24.16 10.16 -9.74
N GLU A 678 23.70 9.65 -10.89
CA GLU A 678 24.16 10.05 -12.21
C GLU A 678 23.44 11.30 -12.74
N ASN A 679 22.13 11.38 -12.56
CA ASN A 679 21.25 12.40 -13.15
C ASN A 679 20.63 13.33 -12.10
N GLY A 680 21.00 13.18 -10.83
CA GLY A 680 20.48 13.99 -9.74
C GLY A 680 20.94 15.45 -9.82
N VAL A 681 20.03 16.38 -9.53
CA VAL A 681 20.28 17.82 -9.39
C VAL A 681 20.15 18.26 -7.93
N VAL A 682 20.78 19.37 -7.58
CA VAL A 682 20.65 19.94 -6.23
C VAL A 682 19.72 21.16 -6.30
N LEU A 683 18.58 21.08 -5.63
CA LEU A 683 17.63 22.18 -5.52
C LEU A 683 17.96 23.03 -4.29
N THR A 684 18.07 24.34 -4.48
CA THR A 684 18.50 25.28 -3.45
C THR A 684 17.36 26.20 -2.95
N ASN A 685 16.28 26.33 -3.69
CA ASN A 685 15.24 27.33 -3.43
C ASN A 685 13.83 26.72 -3.41
N LEU A 686 13.61 25.79 -2.50
CA LEU A 686 12.29 25.19 -2.27
C LEU A 686 11.46 26.07 -1.33
N THR A 687 10.43 26.71 -1.88
CA THR A 687 9.52 27.61 -1.16
C THR A 687 8.08 27.11 -1.20
N LYS A 688 7.11 27.93 -0.80
CA LYS A 688 5.68 27.64 -0.96
C LYS A 688 5.22 27.57 -2.43
N ASN A 689 5.99 28.12 -3.36
CA ASN A 689 5.71 28.08 -4.79
C ASN A 689 5.85 26.65 -5.34
N GLU A 690 5.45 26.44 -6.57
CA GLU A 690 5.55 25.13 -7.22
C GLU A 690 6.97 24.60 -7.24
N TRP A 691 7.10 23.30 -6.91
CA TRP A 691 8.39 22.62 -6.95
C TRP A 691 8.57 21.94 -8.31
N SER A 692 9.69 22.25 -8.96
CA SER A 692 10.09 21.62 -10.22
C SER A 692 11.51 21.11 -10.09
N ILE A 693 11.74 19.89 -10.53
CA ILE A 693 13.06 19.28 -10.57
C ILE A 693 13.67 19.67 -11.92
N VAL A 694 14.51 20.70 -11.88
CA VAL A 694 15.16 21.28 -13.06
C VAL A 694 16.61 21.58 -12.75
N SER A 695 17.47 21.55 -13.78
CA SER A 695 18.87 21.92 -13.62
C SER A 695 19.05 23.42 -13.25
N ASP A 696 20.18 23.77 -12.67
CA ASP A 696 20.50 25.16 -12.37
C ASP A 696 20.45 26.09 -13.61
N ALA A 697 20.71 25.56 -14.79
CA ALA A 697 20.64 26.33 -16.05
C ALA A 697 19.15 26.60 -16.40
N GLU A 698 18.30 25.62 -16.29
CA GLU A 698 16.86 25.76 -16.52
C GLU A 698 16.22 26.67 -15.47
N GLN A 699 16.62 26.54 -14.21
CA GLN A 699 16.15 27.40 -13.12
C GLN A 699 16.51 28.86 -13.39
N ARG A 700 17.78 29.14 -13.78
CA ARG A 700 18.19 30.49 -14.17
C ARG A 700 17.44 31.02 -15.38
N LEU A 701 17.12 30.14 -16.35
CA LEU A 701 16.31 30.53 -17.50
C LEU A 701 14.89 30.88 -17.08
N LYS A 702 14.28 30.07 -16.21
CA LYS A 702 12.96 30.34 -15.66
C LYS A 702 12.93 31.68 -14.91
N GLU A 703 13.88 31.91 -14.00
CA GLU A 703 14.00 33.18 -13.26
C GLU A 703 14.18 34.37 -14.19
N LYS A 704 14.96 34.22 -15.28
CA LYS A 704 15.12 35.24 -16.30
C LYS A 704 13.80 35.51 -17.01
N ILE A 705 13.05 34.49 -17.38
CA ILE A 705 11.72 34.62 -18.02
C ILE A 705 10.75 35.33 -17.07
N GLU A 706 10.68 34.93 -15.81
CA GLU A 706 9.81 35.52 -14.80
C GLU A 706 10.14 37.00 -14.51
N ARG A 707 11.44 37.36 -14.52
CA ARG A 707 11.89 38.72 -14.28
C ARG A 707 11.60 39.65 -15.44
N ILE A 708 11.71 39.14 -16.69
CA ILE A 708 11.55 39.98 -17.91
C ILE A 708 10.12 39.95 -18.41
N GLY A 709 9.46 38.81 -18.25
CA GLY A 709 8.09 38.57 -18.71
C GLY A 709 7.06 39.29 -17.85
N LYS A 710 5.97 39.72 -18.49
CA LYS A 710 4.78 40.17 -17.78
C LYS A 710 3.86 38.98 -17.51
N PRO A 711 3.53 38.66 -16.25
CA PRO A 711 2.65 37.54 -15.94
C PRO A 711 1.31 37.65 -16.66
N LEU A 712 0.78 36.54 -17.14
CA LEU A 712 -0.50 36.51 -17.89
C LEU A 712 -1.67 37.11 -17.11
N LYS A 713 -1.67 36.97 -15.78
CA LYS A 713 -2.66 37.59 -14.88
C LYS A 713 -2.68 39.13 -14.94
N ASP A 714 -1.58 39.76 -15.37
CA ASP A 714 -1.41 41.22 -15.46
C ASP A 714 -1.72 41.73 -16.88
N TRP A 715 -2.13 40.86 -17.80
CA TRP A 715 -2.62 41.19 -19.12
C TRP A 715 -4.13 41.44 -19.03
N ASP A 716 -4.65 42.23 -19.95
CA ASP A 716 -6.10 42.40 -20.08
C ASP A 716 -6.73 41.22 -20.81
N VAL A 717 -6.63 40.05 -20.20
CA VAL A 717 -7.17 38.79 -20.74
C VAL A 717 -8.08 38.13 -19.71
N ARG A 718 -9.14 37.50 -20.19
CA ARG A 718 -10.05 36.68 -19.37
C ARG A 718 -9.93 35.23 -19.83
N ILE A 719 -9.75 34.33 -18.86
CA ILE A 719 -9.61 32.90 -19.11
C ILE A 719 -10.92 32.22 -18.77
N TYR A 720 -11.50 31.54 -19.73
CA TYR A 720 -12.76 30.84 -19.58
C TYR A 720 -12.59 29.34 -19.81
N ARG A 721 -13.41 28.55 -19.21
CA ARG A 721 -13.53 27.12 -19.53
C ARG A 721 -14.28 26.96 -20.86
N GLY A 722 -14.07 25.83 -21.56
CA GLY A 722 -14.92 25.42 -22.65
C GLY A 722 -16.35 25.08 -22.21
N VAL A 723 -17.21 24.75 -23.16
CA VAL A 723 -18.60 24.37 -22.92
C VAL A 723 -18.68 23.15 -22.02
N LEU A 724 -19.46 23.19 -20.95
CA LEU A 724 -19.75 22.08 -20.06
C LEU A 724 -21.21 21.67 -20.26
N THR A 725 -21.41 20.54 -20.94
CA THR A 725 -22.75 20.04 -21.32
C THR A 725 -23.45 19.33 -20.16
N GLY A 726 -22.67 18.64 -19.33
CA GLY A 726 -23.18 17.72 -18.30
C GLY A 726 -23.66 16.37 -18.86
N LEU A 727 -23.95 16.29 -20.15
CA LEU A 727 -24.28 15.07 -20.91
C LEU A 727 -23.97 15.30 -22.39
N ASN A 728 -22.82 14.80 -22.86
CA ASN A 728 -22.37 15.07 -24.22
C ASN A 728 -23.29 14.50 -25.28
N GLU A 729 -23.87 13.33 -25.05
CA GLU A 729 -24.75 12.62 -25.99
C GLU A 729 -26.01 13.41 -26.31
N ALA A 730 -26.49 14.25 -25.37
CA ALA A 730 -27.65 15.10 -25.61
C ALA A 730 -27.33 16.40 -26.34
N PHE A 731 -26.13 16.97 -26.15
CA PHE A 731 -25.82 18.30 -26.66
C PHE A 731 -24.81 18.34 -27.79
N ILE A 732 -23.99 17.30 -27.99
CA ILE A 732 -23.00 17.21 -29.05
C ILE A 732 -23.55 16.29 -30.14
N ILE A 733 -23.82 16.85 -31.30
CA ILE A 733 -24.45 16.16 -32.43
C ILE A 733 -23.56 16.20 -33.67
N ASP A 734 -23.73 15.27 -34.59
CA ASP A 734 -23.11 15.30 -35.91
C ASP A 734 -23.94 16.12 -36.90
N SER A 735 -23.38 16.32 -38.09
CA SER A 735 -24.05 17.05 -39.15
C SER A 735 -25.35 16.39 -39.63
N ALA A 736 -25.44 15.08 -39.58
CA ALA A 736 -26.64 14.35 -39.98
C ALA A 736 -27.80 14.61 -38.99
N LYS A 737 -27.51 14.55 -37.68
CA LYS A 737 -28.49 14.86 -36.65
C LYS A 737 -28.88 16.33 -36.63
N ARG A 738 -27.95 17.24 -36.93
CA ARG A 738 -28.26 18.66 -37.12
C ARG A 738 -29.31 18.84 -38.24
N GLU A 739 -29.07 18.26 -39.42
CA GLU A 739 -30.00 18.35 -40.55
C GLU A 739 -31.37 17.69 -40.26
N GLU A 740 -31.38 16.63 -39.47
CA GLU A 740 -32.63 16.01 -39.02
C GLU A 740 -33.44 16.95 -38.13
N ILE A 741 -32.79 17.57 -37.14
CA ILE A 741 -33.42 18.53 -36.21
C ILE A 741 -33.98 19.73 -37.02
N LEU A 742 -33.20 20.28 -37.97
CA LEU A 742 -33.61 21.42 -38.78
C LEU A 742 -34.79 21.07 -39.73
N ARG A 743 -34.86 19.85 -40.25
CA ARG A 743 -35.99 19.37 -41.05
C ARG A 743 -37.25 19.19 -40.26
N ASN A 744 -37.15 18.89 -38.95
CA ASN A 744 -38.29 18.67 -38.07
C ASN A 744 -38.86 19.97 -37.48
N CYS A 745 -38.34 21.15 -37.85
CA CYS A 745 -38.87 22.44 -37.41
C CYS A 745 -40.24 22.67 -38.12
N LYS A 746 -41.21 23.22 -37.39
CA LYS A 746 -42.59 23.44 -37.81
C LYS A 746 -42.71 24.45 -38.96
N ASP A 747 -41.83 25.44 -38.99
CA ASP A 747 -41.80 26.56 -39.94
C ASP A 747 -40.39 27.12 -40.12
N GLU A 748 -40.22 28.01 -41.08
CA GLU A 748 -38.92 28.64 -41.39
C GLU A 748 -38.42 29.56 -40.30
N GLU A 749 -39.32 30.11 -39.48
CA GLU A 749 -38.94 30.93 -38.34
C GLU A 749 -38.32 30.12 -37.23
N GLU A 750 -38.91 29.01 -36.88
CA GLU A 750 -38.31 28.04 -35.94
C GLU A 750 -36.99 27.50 -36.44
N ARG A 751 -36.91 27.16 -37.73
CA ARG A 751 -35.71 26.64 -38.36
C ARG A 751 -34.54 27.60 -38.25
N LYS A 752 -34.77 28.88 -38.57
CA LYS A 752 -33.74 29.93 -38.44
C LYS A 752 -33.27 30.11 -36.99
N LYS A 753 -34.21 30.19 -36.04
CA LYS A 753 -33.90 30.25 -34.61
C LYS A 753 -33.12 29.04 -34.10
N THR A 754 -33.51 27.85 -34.58
CA THR A 754 -32.85 26.57 -34.23
C THR A 754 -31.43 26.51 -34.78
N GLU A 755 -31.23 26.99 -36.02
CA GLU A 755 -29.91 27.06 -36.64
C GLU A 755 -28.97 28.00 -35.89
N GLU A 756 -29.48 29.10 -35.31
CA GLU A 756 -28.71 30.07 -34.55
C GLU A 756 -28.15 29.49 -33.26
N ILE A 757 -28.81 28.52 -32.62
CA ILE A 757 -28.35 27.91 -31.36
C ILE A 757 -27.56 26.60 -31.56
N ILE A 758 -27.48 26.09 -32.78
CA ILE A 758 -26.62 24.93 -33.13
C ILE A 758 -25.30 25.49 -33.65
N LYS A 759 -24.26 25.43 -32.85
CA LYS A 759 -22.92 26.00 -33.13
C LYS A 759 -21.89 24.93 -33.41
N PRO A 760 -20.90 25.17 -34.29
CA PRO A 760 -19.79 24.25 -34.44
C PRO A 760 -18.99 24.17 -33.13
N ILE A 761 -18.52 23.00 -32.74
CA ILE A 761 -17.71 22.81 -31.54
C ILE A 761 -16.37 22.18 -31.89
N LEU A 762 -15.30 22.62 -31.20
CA LEU A 762 -14.00 22.00 -31.18
C LEU A 762 -13.79 21.26 -29.86
N ARG A 763 -13.39 20.00 -29.96
CA ARG A 763 -12.90 19.23 -28.78
C ARG A 763 -11.41 19.56 -28.56
N GLY A 764 -10.88 19.30 -27.38
CA GLY A 764 -9.46 19.50 -27.11
C GLY A 764 -8.55 18.87 -28.20
N ARG A 765 -8.81 17.63 -28.60
CA ARG A 765 -8.03 16.93 -29.64
C ARG A 765 -8.13 17.52 -31.06
N ASP A 766 -9.11 18.37 -31.33
CA ASP A 766 -9.30 19.06 -32.61
C ASP A 766 -8.42 20.31 -32.70
N ILE A 767 -7.88 20.79 -31.57
CA ILE A 767 -6.97 21.94 -31.49
C ILE A 767 -5.55 21.45 -31.70
N LYS A 768 -4.87 22.01 -32.71
CA LYS A 768 -3.49 21.71 -33.09
C LYS A 768 -2.62 22.96 -32.88
N ARG A 769 -1.32 22.84 -33.08
CA ARG A 769 -0.40 23.96 -32.94
C ARG A 769 -0.64 24.98 -34.07
N TYR A 770 -1.28 26.13 -33.75
CA TYR A 770 -1.66 27.24 -34.60
C TYR A 770 -2.75 27.00 -35.64
N TYR A 771 -3.53 25.87 -35.53
CA TYR A 771 -4.68 25.60 -36.37
C TYR A 771 -5.64 24.60 -35.68
N TYR A 772 -6.79 24.35 -36.30
CA TYR A 772 -7.73 23.33 -35.81
C TYR A 772 -8.21 22.43 -36.96
N GLU A 773 -8.58 21.20 -36.58
CA GLU A 773 -9.20 20.23 -37.47
C GLU A 773 -10.62 19.95 -36.97
N TRP A 774 -11.58 20.60 -37.58
CA TRP A 774 -12.98 20.43 -37.18
C TRP A 774 -13.51 19.06 -37.57
N ALA A 775 -14.04 18.33 -36.59
CA ALA A 775 -14.54 16.96 -36.78
C ALA A 775 -16.00 16.86 -37.27
N GLY A 776 -16.60 17.97 -37.78
CA GLY A 776 -17.98 17.99 -38.21
C GLY A 776 -19.01 17.90 -37.06
N LEU A 777 -18.60 18.26 -35.84
CA LEU A 777 -19.45 18.21 -34.64
C LEU A 777 -20.06 19.57 -34.33
N TRP A 778 -21.27 19.52 -33.82
CA TRP A 778 -22.07 20.67 -33.47
C TRP A 778 -22.49 20.58 -31.99
N VAL A 779 -22.65 21.69 -31.31
CA VAL A 779 -23.22 21.77 -29.97
C VAL A 779 -24.55 22.50 -30.01
N ILE A 780 -25.57 21.92 -29.39
CA ILE A 780 -26.83 22.59 -29.10
C ILE A 780 -26.55 23.50 -27.90
N PHE A 781 -26.40 24.81 -28.19
CA PHE A 781 -25.88 25.79 -27.24
C PHE A 781 -27.01 26.51 -26.53
N ILE A 782 -27.48 25.97 -25.42
CA ILE A 782 -28.61 26.48 -24.63
C ILE A 782 -28.14 27.03 -23.28
N PRO A 783 -28.05 28.35 -23.10
CA PRO A 783 -27.73 28.95 -21.81
C PRO A 783 -28.84 28.74 -20.78
N TRP A 784 -28.56 29.04 -19.52
CA TRP A 784 -29.54 29.00 -18.43
C TRP A 784 -30.68 29.95 -18.72
N HIS A 785 -31.89 29.53 -18.41
CA HIS A 785 -33.13 30.28 -18.58
C HIS A 785 -33.51 30.60 -20.04
N PHE A 786 -32.88 29.90 -20.99
CA PHE A 786 -33.19 30.07 -22.41
C PHE A 786 -34.66 29.74 -22.74
N PRO A 787 -35.40 30.52 -23.58
CA PRO A 787 -34.94 31.70 -24.34
C PRO A 787 -35.01 33.02 -23.55
N LEU A 788 -35.39 33.00 -22.27
CA LEU A 788 -35.50 34.16 -21.42
C LEU A 788 -34.18 34.51 -20.67
N HIS A 789 -33.07 34.03 -21.15
CA HIS A 789 -31.74 34.14 -20.52
C HIS A 789 -31.23 35.58 -20.33
N ASN A 790 -31.81 36.56 -20.99
CA ASN A 790 -31.50 37.97 -20.80
C ASN A 790 -32.38 38.67 -19.71
N ASP A 791 -33.35 37.95 -19.16
CA ASP A 791 -34.20 38.47 -18.07
C ASP A 791 -33.49 38.22 -16.72
N ILE A 792 -32.85 39.23 -16.19
CA ILE A 792 -32.09 39.19 -14.94
C ILE A 792 -32.95 38.98 -13.69
N SER A 793 -34.27 39.04 -13.81
CA SER A 793 -35.20 38.79 -12.70
C SER A 793 -35.41 37.31 -12.40
N ILE A 794 -35.01 36.41 -13.32
CA ILE A 794 -35.15 34.96 -13.18
C ILE A 794 -34.09 34.44 -12.22
N GLN A 795 -34.54 33.95 -11.08
CA GLN A 795 -33.68 33.24 -10.12
C GLN A 795 -34.09 31.76 -10.03
N GLY A 796 -33.16 30.89 -10.36
CA GLY A 796 -33.43 29.44 -10.36
C GLY A 796 -34.11 28.92 -11.60
N ALA A 797 -34.41 27.62 -11.67
CA ALA A 797 -35.07 26.98 -12.80
C ALA A 797 -36.47 27.58 -13.01
N SER A 798 -36.77 27.99 -14.25
CA SER A 798 -37.97 28.72 -14.64
C SER A 798 -38.92 27.89 -15.49
N HIS A 799 -40.11 27.61 -15.00
CA HIS A 799 -41.15 26.92 -15.77
C HIS A 799 -41.60 27.76 -16.98
N LYS A 800 -41.61 29.09 -16.82
CA LYS A 800 -41.93 30.02 -17.90
C LYS A 800 -40.92 29.94 -19.04
N ALA A 801 -39.61 29.81 -18.73
CA ALA A 801 -38.57 29.62 -19.73
C ALA A 801 -38.75 28.30 -20.46
N GLU A 802 -39.10 27.21 -19.77
CA GLU A 802 -39.35 25.91 -20.40
C GLU A 802 -40.55 25.93 -21.35
N GLU A 803 -41.66 26.58 -20.95
CA GLU A 803 -42.83 26.75 -21.82
C GLU A 803 -42.51 27.59 -23.08
N GLU A 804 -41.79 28.68 -22.94
CA GLU A 804 -41.36 29.50 -24.06
C GLU A 804 -40.35 28.72 -24.95
N PHE A 805 -39.44 27.95 -24.37
CA PHE A 805 -38.53 27.08 -25.15
C PHE A 805 -39.30 26.04 -25.93
N LYS A 806 -40.24 25.34 -25.31
CA LYS A 806 -41.10 24.38 -25.96
C LYS A 806 -41.92 24.95 -27.12
N LYS A 807 -42.37 26.20 -26.94
CA LYS A 807 -43.18 26.91 -27.96
C LYS A 807 -42.35 27.41 -29.15
N GLN A 808 -41.15 27.90 -28.90
CA GLN A 808 -40.33 28.57 -29.91
C GLN A 808 -39.32 27.60 -30.60
N TYR A 809 -38.95 26.47 -29.97
CA TYR A 809 -37.93 25.52 -30.42
C TYR A 809 -38.44 24.08 -30.29
N GLN A 810 -39.60 23.81 -30.88
CA GLN A 810 -40.30 22.54 -30.72
C GLN A 810 -39.49 21.33 -31.17
N SER A 811 -38.72 21.45 -32.27
CA SER A 811 -37.87 20.39 -32.78
C SER A 811 -36.74 20.04 -31.81
N ILE A 812 -35.99 21.02 -31.26
CA ILE A 812 -34.92 20.77 -30.28
C ILE A 812 -35.48 20.29 -28.94
N TYR A 813 -36.59 20.86 -28.49
CA TYR A 813 -37.23 20.41 -27.25
C TYR A 813 -37.64 18.96 -27.34
N GLY A 814 -38.25 18.55 -28.48
CA GLY A 814 -38.61 17.15 -28.76
C GLY A 814 -37.41 16.22 -28.80
N TYR A 815 -36.30 16.67 -29.37
CA TYR A 815 -35.05 15.91 -29.37
C TYR A 815 -34.47 15.75 -27.94
N LEU A 816 -34.35 16.82 -27.18
CA LEU A 816 -33.80 16.79 -25.80
C LEU A 816 -34.69 16.01 -24.83
N LEU A 817 -36.00 15.94 -25.09
CA LEU A 817 -36.96 15.20 -24.25
C LEU A 817 -36.59 13.71 -24.10
N GLN A 818 -35.90 13.12 -25.08
CA GLN A 818 -35.40 11.74 -25.03
C GLN A 818 -34.38 11.53 -23.90
N PHE A 819 -33.66 12.58 -23.53
CA PHE A 819 -32.61 12.58 -22.51
C PHE A 819 -33.07 13.19 -21.18
N LYS A 820 -34.36 13.53 -21.03
CA LYS A 820 -34.87 14.28 -19.86
C LYS A 820 -34.51 13.63 -18.52
N ASN A 821 -34.65 12.31 -18.44
CA ASN A 821 -34.33 11.57 -17.21
C ASN A 821 -32.85 11.68 -16.81
N GLU A 822 -31.93 11.59 -17.77
CA GLU A 822 -30.49 11.66 -17.55
C GLU A 822 -30.06 13.10 -17.28
N LEU A 823 -30.59 14.05 -18.05
CA LEU A 823 -30.33 15.48 -17.87
C LEU A 823 -30.82 16.01 -16.53
N SER A 824 -31.95 15.51 -16.03
CA SER A 824 -32.48 15.89 -14.72
C SER A 824 -31.69 15.30 -13.54
N LYS A 825 -30.92 14.21 -13.75
CA LYS A 825 -30.11 13.55 -12.72
C LYS A 825 -28.66 14.07 -12.65
N ARG A 826 -28.20 14.79 -13.67
CA ARG A 826 -26.84 15.29 -13.78
C ARG A 826 -26.46 16.32 -12.75
N ASN A 827 -26.06 16.44 -11.81
CA ASN A 827 -25.85 17.42 -10.72
C ASN A 827 -27.16 17.79 -10.01
N LYS A 828 -27.58 16.89 -9.11
CA LYS A 828 -28.82 17.01 -8.34
C LYS A 828 -28.95 18.31 -7.52
N GLU A 829 -27.82 18.96 -7.18
CA GLU A 829 -27.81 20.23 -6.41
C GLU A 829 -28.06 21.45 -7.29
N GLU A 830 -27.95 21.36 -8.59
CA GLU A 830 -28.05 22.47 -9.53
C GLU A 830 -29.20 22.31 -10.54
N THR A 831 -29.36 21.11 -11.13
CA THR A 831 -30.39 20.84 -12.16
C THR A 831 -31.79 20.91 -11.57
N ASN A 832 -32.71 21.61 -12.25
CA ASN A 832 -34.07 21.93 -11.81
C ASN A 832 -34.17 22.81 -10.54
N ILE A 833 -33.03 23.24 -9.97
CA ILE A 833 -32.96 24.16 -8.85
C ILE A 833 -32.43 25.51 -9.33
N ARG A 834 -31.27 25.54 -9.99
CA ARG A 834 -30.62 26.77 -10.48
C ARG A 834 -30.84 27.03 -11.95
N TYR A 835 -31.05 25.97 -12.75
CA TYR A 835 -31.28 26.04 -14.18
C TYR A 835 -32.16 24.88 -14.65
N GLU A 836 -32.72 25.02 -15.82
CA GLU A 836 -33.66 24.11 -16.43
C GLU A 836 -32.91 22.80 -16.87
N TRP A 837 -33.60 21.67 -16.85
CA TRP A 837 -33.05 20.38 -17.20
C TRP A 837 -32.47 20.33 -18.63
N TYR A 838 -33.00 21.16 -19.54
CA TYR A 838 -32.58 21.23 -20.95
C TYR A 838 -31.42 22.19 -21.22
N ALA A 839 -30.98 22.97 -20.25
CA ALA A 839 -29.87 23.92 -20.42
C ALA A 839 -28.50 23.26 -20.22
N LEU A 840 -27.43 23.84 -20.75
CA LEU A 840 -26.07 23.44 -20.51
C LEU A 840 -25.71 23.54 -19.03
N GLN A 841 -24.89 22.63 -18.50
CA GLN A 841 -24.59 22.56 -17.05
C GLN A 841 -23.95 23.84 -16.51
N ARG A 842 -23.06 24.50 -17.28
CA ARG A 842 -22.46 25.79 -16.90
C ARG A 842 -22.46 26.73 -18.09
N CYS A 843 -23.50 27.50 -18.20
CA CYS A 843 -23.66 28.54 -19.24
C CYS A 843 -24.61 29.64 -18.76
N ALA A 844 -24.14 30.48 -17.83
CA ALA A 844 -24.89 31.68 -17.44
C ALA A 844 -24.90 32.69 -18.61
N ALA A 845 -25.89 33.60 -18.63
CA ALA A 845 -26.05 34.60 -19.69
C ALA A 845 -24.81 35.50 -19.88
N THR A 846 -24.09 35.80 -18.77
CA THR A 846 -22.86 36.62 -18.81
C THR A 846 -21.66 35.91 -19.45
N TYR A 847 -21.72 34.60 -19.56
CA TYR A 847 -20.65 33.79 -20.12
C TYR A 847 -20.85 33.45 -21.62
N TYR A 848 -22.09 33.46 -22.03
CA TYR A 848 -22.49 33.16 -23.41
C TYR A 848 -21.79 34.02 -24.48
N PRO A 849 -21.72 35.37 -24.35
CA PRO A 849 -21.14 36.22 -25.39
C PRO A 849 -19.64 35.99 -25.61
N GLU A 850 -18.94 35.43 -24.66
CA GLU A 850 -17.48 35.22 -24.73
C GLU A 850 -17.11 34.16 -25.79
N PHE A 851 -18.03 33.25 -26.11
CA PHE A 851 -17.78 32.26 -27.15
C PHE A 851 -17.86 32.83 -28.59
N GLU A 852 -18.47 34.00 -28.78
CA GLU A 852 -18.55 34.67 -30.09
C GLU A 852 -17.38 35.63 -30.33
N LYS A 853 -16.56 35.95 -29.33
CA LYS A 853 -15.43 36.87 -29.46
C LYS A 853 -14.20 36.18 -30.04
N GLU A 854 -13.33 36.97 -30.64
CA GLU A 854 -11.96 36.53 -30.97
C GLU A 854 -11.26 36.01 -29.72
N LYS A 855 -10.67 34.83 -29.83
CA LYS A 855 -10.08 34.13 -28.69
C LYS A 855 -8.95 33.18 -29.11
N VAL A 856 -8.06 32.95 -28.18
CA VAL A 856 -7.12 31.81 -28.26
C VAL A 856 -7.73 30.62 -27.53
N ALA A 857 -7.77 29.45 -28.18
CA ALA A 857 -8.25 28.22 -27.58
C ALA A 857 -7.09 27.24 -27.43
N TRP A 858 -7.04 26.53 -26.28
CA TRP A 858 -6.02 25.51 -26.04
C TRP A 858 -6.59 24.28 -25.33
N GLN A 859 -5.88 23.18 -25.45
CA GLN A 859 -6.23 21.96 -24.71
C GLN A 859 -5.93 22.11 -23.22
N ARG A 860 -6.81 21.60 -22.37
CA ARG A 860 -6.61 21.61 -20.92
C ARG A 860 -5.47 20.71 -20.47
N ILE A 861 -5.31 19.54 -21.12
CA ILE A 861 -4.28 18.55 -20.84
C ILE A 861 -3.65 18.20 -22.18
N THR A 862 -2.35 18.46 -22.32
CA THR A 862 -1.59 18.18 -23.53
C THR A 862 -0.12 17.96 -23.16
N GLN A 863 0.57 17.13 -23.93
CA GLN A 863 2.01 16.92 -23.79
C GLN A 863 2.83 18.03 -24.44
N GLU A 864 2.29 18.67 -25.48
CA GLU A 864 2.91 19.76 -26.20
C GLU A 864 1.97 20.99 -26.23
N PRO A 865 2.51 22.22 -26.29
CA PRO A 865 1.69 23.40 -26.42
C PRO A 865 0.85 23.36 -27.70
N THR A 866 -0.48 23.31 -27.56
CA THR A 866 -1.47 23.34 -28.64
C THR A 866 -2.43 24.49 -28.42
N PHE A 867 -2.42 25.48 -29.30
CA PHE A 867 -3.28 26.68 -29.27
C PHE A 867 -3.40 27.30 -30.65
#